data_0740d54639e8640118bc710221ef6277
#
_entry.id   0740d54639e8640118bc710221ef6277
#
_cell.length_a   1.000
_cell.length_b   1.000
_cell.length_c   1.000
_cell.angle_alpha   90.00
_cell.angle_beta   90.00
_cell.angle_gamma   90.00
#
_symmetry.space_group_name_H-M   'P 1'
#
loop_
_entity.id
_entity.type
_entity.pdbx_description
1 polymer ?
#
loop_
_entity_poly.entity_id
_entity_poly.type
_entity_poly.pdbx_seq_one_letter_code
_entity_poly.pdbx_strand_id
1 'polypeptide(L)'
;MTIACSVFRSRNPGAWRPRRLVVLAVLTLVAAACAQRPVPGTRGGNGATAASFAEFASRFTGASLALSPPSATLAGLHRHRDPETGREMDLDRELDDVSAEGTAGKVRYYRGTLEALDREFPAESLPEQERIDRGIIAAQCRLALLDLERVRSIETNPTAAVESIGTALFFPVVFEYAPAADRGADILARLEKLPAFADGAIAALKSSAPIYTEVAIEENDGNRDVIQNALPALFEKGSPLRAQFETKSAEALRAVDRLGRFLSDDLKKRSTGDWRLGGALYREKFAAYFQEDLDPGAVLKEAEDGVRRVRSEMLALAAPLHDQWYAGHDGHKTMKDQEARTNTIVRETLDRIGSEHPARDQLSQAIGRDVQEIAGFLESHAILTMTRHDNLSIIETPPFLRGIYSVAGLNAAPPLEPALKSLYYVTPIPGAWPGEKAEAKLREYNRYKLLLLSLHEALPGHYTQLEYANRVQPEWRRLLRSVYGNNAYIEGWAQYAEETMLEQGFHDGGDPRMALTFRKEELRVLANAILDVKLHTLGMTDQEALDLMIKDTFQEKPEAEGKLRRAKLSSTQLPTYFVGWQAWRRLRRDAQAERGAAFDLRAYHDEVLSYGAIPMGALRRLVIKGTVASRAAAPGDGG
;
A
#
# COMPACT_ATOMS: atom_id res chain seq x y z
N MET A 1 32.03 -13.74 -14.98
CA MET A 1 33.06 -13.15 -14.11
C MET A 1 32.55 -13.21 -12.68
N THR A 2 33.16 -14.10 -11.92
CA THR A 2 32.74 -14.58 -10.61
C THR A 2 33.12 -13.56 -9.55
N ILE A 3 32.19 -13.09 -8.70
CA ILE A 3 32.52 -12.37 -7.47
C ILE A 3 31.90 -13.11 -6.30
N ALA A 4 32.80 -13.46 -5.37
CA ALA A 4 32.60 -14.34 -4.26
C ALA A 4 31.83 -13.71 -3.10
N CYS A 5 30.95 -14.51 -2.48
CA CYS A 5 30.39 -14.31 -1.15
C CYS A 5 31.48 -14.42 -0.08
N SER A 6 31.60 -13.42 0.79
CA SER A 6 32.33 -13.55 2.05
C SER A 6 31.37 -13.60 3.24
N VAL A 7 31.48 -14.71 3.93
CA VAL A 7 30.77 -15.08 5.16
C VAL A 7 31.33 -14.28 6.34
N PHE A 8 30.49 -13.59 7.12
CA PHE A 8 30.88 -13.11 8.44
C PHE A 8 30.25 -13.98 9.54
N ARG A 9 31.14 -14.65 10.26
CA ARG A 9 30.83 -15.40 11.49
C ARG A 9 30.73 -14.46 12.69
N SER A 10 29.73 -14.71 13.51
CA SER A 10 29.51 -14.12 14.82
C SER A 10 30.62 -14.48 15.81
N ARG A 11 31.01 -13.56 16.67
CA ARG A 11 31.63 -13.81 17.98
C ARG A 11 30.99 -12.94 19.06
N ASN A 12 30.57 -13.55 20.11
CA ASN A 12 29.97 -13.05 21.33
C ASN A 12 31.06 -12.80 22.43
N PRO A 13 30.74 -12.38 23.67
CA PRO A 13 30.82 -11.03 24.21
C PRO A 13 31.77 -10.94 25.41
N GLY A 14 32.02 -9.76 25.87
CA GLY A 14 32.72 -9.48 27.12
C GLY A 14 32.02 -8.40 27.94
N ALA A 15 31.54 -8.81 29.10
CA ALA A 15 30.91 -7.96 30.09
C ALA A 15 31.91 -6.98 30.74
N TRP A 16 31.48 -5.73 30.94
CA TRP A 16 32.13 -4.82 31.91
C TRP A 16 31.08 -4.01 32.67
N ARG A 17 31.20 -4.04 34.02
CA ARG A 17 30.44 -3.29 35.00
C ARG A 17 31.11 -1.97 35.38
N PRO A 18 30.43 -1.05 36.10
CA PRO A 18 30.59 0.39 35.99
C PRO A 18 31.50 1.00 37.08
N ARG A 19 32.06 2.16 36.78
CA ARG A 19 32.58 3.08 37.80
C ARG A 19 31.90 4.43 37.72
N ARG A 20 31.30 4.84 38.86
CA ARG A 20 30.71 6.15 39.10
C ARG A 20 31.80 7.22 39.11
N LEU A 21 31.53 8.35 38.48
CA LEU A 21 32.17 9.61 38.84
C LEU A 21 31.13 10.74 38.76
N VAL A 22 30.99 11.41 39.90
CA VAL A 22 30.17 12.60 40.14
C VAL A 22 30.96 13.79 39.63
N VAL A 23 30.36 14.68 38.82
CA VAL A 23 30.83 16.05 38.60
C VAL A 23 29.64 17.00 38.60
N LEU A 24 29.83 18.05 39.37
CA LEU A 24 28.93 19.13 39.77
C LEU A 24 28.35 19.93 38.58
N ALA A 25 27.15 20.43 38.86
CA ALA A 25 26.40 21.38 38.07
C ALA A 25 27.07 22.77 37.98
N VAL A 26 27.03 23.38 36.80
CA VAL A 26 27.02 24.84 36.65
C VAL A 26 25.83 25.18 35.76
N LEU A 27 24.83 25.79 36.42
CA LEU A 27 23.67 26.44 35.75
C LEU A 27 24.15 27.72 35.08
N THR A 28 24.06 27.76 33.74
CA THR A 28 23.93 29.02 33.01
C THR A 28 22.63 28.97 32.21
N LEU A 29 21.67 29.77 32.68
CA LEU A 29 20.44 30.08 31.95
C LEU A 29 20.81 30.78 30.62
N VAL A 30 20.62 30.08 29.51
CA VAL A 30 20.44 30.71 28.21
C VAL A 30 18.97 30.51 27.84
N ALA A 31 18.20 31.58 27.99
CA ALA A 31 16.85 31.67 27.46
C ALA A 31 16.98 31.69 25.91
N ALA A 32 16.91 30.50 25.30
CA ALA A 32 16.70 30.39 23.87
C ALA A 32 15.21 30.61 23.62
N ALA A 33 14.88 31.77 23.08
CA ALA A 33 13.56 32.05 22.51
C ALA A 33 13.29 30.99 21.42
N CYS A 34 12.41 30.03 21.72
CA CYS A 34 11.77 29.20 20.69
C CYS A 34 10.94 30.11 19.79
N ALA A 35 11.53 30.60 18.73
CA ALA A 35 10.77 31.19 17.64
C ALA A 35 9.91 30.06 17.04
N GLN A 36 8.64 30.06 17.37
CA GLN A 36 7.61 29.23 16.74
C GLN A 36 7.65 29.53 15.24
N ARG A 37 8.00 28.51 14.44
CA ARG A 37 8.04 28.64 12.99
C ARG A 37 6.61 28.47 12.48
N PRO A 38 6.03 29.42 11.72
CA PRO A 38 4.72 29.23 11.13
C PRO A 38 4.75 28.11 10.09
N VAL A 39 3.73 27.26 10.12
CA VAL A 39 3.48 26.24 9.10
C VAL A 39 3.25 26.95 7.75
N PRO A 40 3.89 26.51 6.65
CA PRO A 40 3.64 27.06 5.33
C PRO A 40 2.16 26.96 4.94
N GLY A 41 1.59 28.03 4.42
CA GLY A 41 0.21 28.02 3.92
C GLY A 41 -0.89 28.23 4.97
N THR A 42 -0.60 28.82 6.15
CA THR A 42 -1.60 28.98 7.24
C THR A 42 -2.49 30.21 7.14
N ARG A 43 -2.36 31.05 6.12
CA ARG A 43 -3.30 32.15 5.88
C ARG A 43 -4.36 31.71 4.88
N GLY A 44 -5.61 31.74 5.30
CA GLY A 44 -6.75 31.47 4.43
C GLY A 44 -6.75 32.43 3.23
N GLY A 45 -6.77 31.83 2.07
CA GLY A 45 -7.10 32.32 0.75
C GLY A 45 -7.22 33.80 0.45
N ASN A 46 -6.09 34.52 0.40
CA ASN A 46 -5.94 35.74 -0.38
C ASN A 46 -4.59 35.69 -1.15
N GLY A 47 -4.10 34.51 -1.51
CA GLY A 47 -3.00 34.33 -2.44
C GLY A 47 -3.44 34.72 -3.86
N ALA A 48 -2.50 35.12 -4.70
CA ALA A 48 -2.73 35.42 -6.11
C ALA A 48 -3.53 34.28 -6.77
N THR A 49 -4.65 34.61 -7.42
CA THR A 49 -5.44 33.67 -8.20
C THR A 49 -4.56 32.99 -9.24
N ALA A 50 -4.68 31.65 -9.39
CA ALA A 50 -3.92 30.94 -10.40
C ALA A 50 -4.40 31.39 -11.80
N ALA A 51 -3.46 31.67 -12.68
CA ALA A 51 -3.78 32.10 -14.04
C ALA A 51 -4.41 30.96 -14.88
N SER A 52 -4.17 29.68 -14.48
CA SER A 52 -4.70 28.48 -15.14
C SER A 52 -4.93 27.35 -14.15
N PHE A 53 -5.78 26.37 -14.52
CA PHE A 53 -5.98 25.17 -13.73
C PHE A 53 -4.67 24.36 -13.57
N ALA A 54 -3.83 24.30 -14.61
CA ALA A 54 -2.54 23.61 -14.54
C ALA A 54 -1.61 24.20 -13.48
N GLU A 55 -1.58 25.53 -13.36
CA GLU A 55 -0.81 26.22 -12.31
C GLU A 55 -1.39 25.94 -10.91
N PHE A 56 -2.71 25.95 -10.78
CA PHE A 56 -3.39 25.61 -9.53
C PHE A 56 -3.07 24.17 -9.10
N ALA A 57 -3.20 23.21 -10.00
CA ALA A 57 -2.94 21.80 -9.73
C ALA A 57 -1.47 21.54 -9.38
N SER A 58 -0.54 22.20 -10.07
CA SER A 58 0.89 22.14 -9.76
C SER A 58 1.19 22.67 -8.35
N ARG A 59 0.64 23.83 -8.00
CA ARG A 59 0.78 24.43 -6.66
C ARG A 59 0.16 23.54 -5.58
N PHE A 60 -1.05 23.01 -5.83
CA PHE A 60 -1.70 22.08 -4.90
C PHE A 60 -0.81 20.88 -4.62
N THR A 61 -0.31 20.21 -5.67
CA THR A 61 0.45 18.97 -5.51
C THR A 61 1.73 19.19 -4.73
N GLY A 62 2.48 20.27 -5.03
CA GLY A 62 3.69 20.62 -4.29
C GLY A 62 3.42 21.01 -2.84
N ALA A 63 2.42 21.85 -2.60
CA ALA A 63 2.08 22.33 -1.24
C ALA A 63 1.49 21.20 -0.38
N SER A 64 0.63 20.34 -0.93
CA SER A 64 0.07 19.21 -0.17
C SER A 64 1.11 18.17 0.21
N LEU A 65 2.11 17.91 -0.66
CA LEU A 65 3.26 17.08 -0.32
C LEU A 65 4.15 17.75 0.74
N ALA A 66 4.33 19.06 0.68
CA ALA A 66 5.10 19.79 1.70
C ALA A 66 4.45 19.75 3.11
N LEU A 67 3.15 19.44 3.21
CA LEU A 67 2.48 19.16 4.49
C LEU A 67 2.83 17.78 5.08
N SER A 68 3.47 16.90 4.29
CA SER A 68 4.01 15.60 4.72
C SER A 68 5.40 15.37 4.09
N PRO A 69 6.45 16.00 4.65
CA PRO A 69 7.80 15.93 4.09
C PRO A 69 8.34 14.52 3.85
N PRO A 70 8.10 13.51 4.71
CA PRO A 70 8.50 12.14 4.41
C PRO A 70 7.85 11.58 3.14
N SER A 71 6.56 11.88 2.91
CA SER A 71 5.84 11.49 1.69
C SER A 71 6.35 12.26 0.46
N ALA A 72 6.76 13.50 0.63
CA ALA A 72 7.36 14.30 -0.44
C ALA A 72 8.70 13.69 -0.90
N THR A 73 9.60 13.32 0.02
CA THR A 73 10.85 12.60 -0.28
C THR A 73 10.56 11.31 -1.06
N LEU A 74 9.55 10.52 -0.62
CA LEU A 74 9.14 9.30 -1.30
C LEU A 74 8.65 9.54 -2.74
N ALA A 75 8.03 10.70 -3.00
CA ALA A 75 7.59 11.10 -4.33
C ALA A 75 8.73 11.69 -5.21
N GLY A 76 9.94 11.87 -4.66
CA GLY A 76 11.07 12.53 -5.30
C GLY A 76 10.98 14.06 -5.26
N LEU A 77 10.13 14.62 -4.39
CA LEU A 77 10.04 16.07 -4.17
C LEU A 77 10.90 16.46 -2.95
N HIS A 78 12.14 16.85 -3.21
CA HIS A 78 13.14 17.15 -2.18
C HIS A 78 13.07 18.58 -1.67
N ARG A 79 12.58 19.53 -2.48
CA ARG A 79 12.48 20.95 -2.15
C ARG A 79 11.13 21.50 -2.54
N HIS A 80 10.61 22.37 -1.73
CA HIS A 80 9.38 23.11 -2.02
C HIS A 80 9.57 24.59 -1.75
N ARG A 81 9.17 25.41 -2.72
CA ARG A 81 9.11 26.85 -2.55
C ARG A 81 7.66 27.24 -2.32
N ASP A 82 7.37 27.75 -1.13
CA ASP A 82 6.05 28.24 -0.79
C ASP A 82 5.70 29.43 -1.70
N PRO A 83 4.64 29.35 -2.51
CA PRO A 83 4.33 30.37 -3.50
C PRO A 83 3.85 31.70 -2.88
N GLU A 84 3.35 31.69 -1.63
CA GLU A 84 2.87 32.90 -0.94
C GLU A 84 4.01 33.64 -0.24
N THR A 85 4.89 32.92 0.42
CA THR A 85 5.96 33.52 1.22
C THR A 85 7.28 33.56 0.48
N GLY A 86 7.44 32.85 -0.63
CA GLY A 86 8.69 32.66 -1.36
C GLY A 86 9.76 31.87 -0.60
N ARG A 87 9.41 31.29 0.57
CA ARG A 87 10.33 30.52 1.40
C ARG A 87 10.61 29.16 0.76
N GLU A 88 11.88 28.82 0.66
CA GLU A 88 12.32 27.48 0.31
C GLU A 88 12.38 26.58 1.55
N MET A 89 11.89 25.34 1.39
CA MET A 89 11.99 24.27 2.37
C MET A 89 12.74 23.09 1.76
N ASP A 90 13.70 22.58 2.49
CA ASP A 90 14.39 21.32 2.21
C ASP A 90 13.59 20.20 2.90
N LEU A 91 12.75 19.53 2.11
CA LEU A 91 11.79 18.53 2.62
C LEU A 91 12.49 17.28 3.15
N ASP A 92 13.68 16.96 2.64
CA ASP A 92 14.46 15.82 3.11
C ASP A 92 14.97 15.98 4.55
N ARG A 93 14.96 17.21 5.06
CA ARG A 93 15.37 17.57 6.41
C ARG A 93 14.22 17.81 7.38
N GLU A 94 12.99 17.66 6.91
CA GLU A 94 11.79 17.94 7.70
C GLU A 94 11.07 16.64 8.11
N LEU A 95 10.27 16.73 9.19
CA LEU A 95 9.30 15.75 9.64
C LEU A 95 7.89 16.34 9.56
N ASP A 96 6.87 15.48 9.65
CA ASP A 96 5.48 15.91 9.73
C ASP A 96 5.26 16.83 10.95
N ASP A 97 4.42 17.84 10.79
CA ASP A 97 3.93 18.62 11.93
C ASP A 97 2.67 17.96 12.52
N VAL A 98 2.86 17.32 13.67
CA VAL A 98 1.81 16.62 14.44
C VAL A 98 1.19 17.50 15.53
N SER A 99 1.56 18.78 15.62
CA SER A 99 1.01 19.70 16.59
C SER A 99 -0.44 20.08 16.30
N ALA A 100 -1.15 20.60 17.29
CA ALA A 100 -2.50 21.12 17.12
C ALA A 100 -2.55 22.29 16.10
N GLU A 101 -1.51 23.13 16.05
CA GLU A 101 -1.41 24.21 15.08
C GLU A 101 -1.17 23.69 13.66
N GLY A 102 -0.28 22.69 13.50
CA GLY A 102 -0.05 22.01 12.23
C GLY A 102 -1.32 21.34 11.71
N THR A 103 -2.05 20.65 12.59
CA THR A 103 -3.35 20.04 12.25
C THR A 103 -4.37 21.10 11.79
N ALA A 104 -4.51 22.19 12.54
CA ALA A 104 -5.39 23.30 12.15
C ALA A 104 -4.96 23.96 10.83
N GLY A 105 -3.65 24.06 10.58
CA GLY A 105 -3.08 24.53 9.32
C GLY A 105 -3.48 23.64 8.14
N LYS A 106 -3.35 22.32 8.29
CA LYS A 106 -3.79 21.34 7.28
C LYS A 106 -5.29 21.46 6.97
N VAL A 107 -6.13 21.61 7.99
CA VAL A 107 -7.58 21.81 7.82
C VAL A 107 -7.87 23.09 7.01
N ARG A 108 -7.25 24.22 7.37
CA ARG A 108 -7.42 25.49 6.62
C ARG A 108 -6.99 25.34 5.17
N TYR A 109 -5.86 24.70 4.93
CA TYR A 109 -5.32 24.47 3.59
C TYR A 109 -6.30 23.67 2.71
N TYR A 110 -6.77 22.52 3.17
CA TYR A 110 -7.66 21.67 2.37
C TYR A 110 -9.05 22.29 2.17
N ARG A 111 -9.59 23.02 3.15
CA ARG A 111 -10.85 23.77 2.98
C ARG A 111 -10.69 24.90 1.97
N GLY A 112 -9.66 25.72 2.12
CA GLY A 112 -9.38 26.80 1.19
C GLY A 112 -9.14 26.32 -0.23
N THR A 113 -8.53 25.14 -0.39
CA THR A 113 -8.37 24.48 -1.71
C THR A 113 -9.72 24.12 -2.33
N LEU A 114 -10.65 23.52 -1.56
CA LEU A 114 -11.99 23.20 -2.07
C LEU A 114 -12.77 24.47 -2.47
N GLU A 115 -12.73 25.50 -1.63
CA GLU A 115 -13.38 26.79 -1.92
C GLU A 115 -12.80 27.47 -3.18
N ALA A 116 -11.47 27.40 -3.36
CA ALA A 116 -10.82 27.92 -4.56
C ALA A 116 -11.19 27.12 -5.81
N LEU A 117 -11.23 25.77 -5.74
CA LEU A 117 -11.67 24.92 -6.84
C LEU A 117 -13.10 25.26 -7.30
N ASP A 118 -14.02 25.45 -6.36
CA ASP A 118 -15.42 25.73 -6.69
C ASP A 118 -15.60 27.14 -7.25
N ARG A 119 -14.84 28.11 -6.77
CA ARG A 119 -14.92 29.48 -7.21
C ARG A 119 -14.22 29.77 -8.54
N GLU A 120 -12.99 29.21 -8.72
CA GLU A 120 -12.10 29.60 -9.82
C GLU A 120 -12.14 28.59 -10.97
N PHE A 121 -12.43 27.32 -10.69
CA PHE A 121 -12.39 26.21 -11.64
C PHE A 121 -13.63 25.32 -11.54
N PRO A 122 -14.84 25.85 -11.82
CA PRO A 122 -16.05 25.02 -11.87
C PRO A 122 -15.89 23.90 -12.89
N ALA A 123 -16.35 22.69 -12.54
CA ALA A 123 -16.05 21.47 -13.30
C ALA A 123 -16.51 21.55 -14.77
N GLU A 124 -17.66 22.20 -15.02
CA GLU A 124 -18.26 22.38 -16.33
C GLU A 124 -17.43 23.29 -17.26
N SER A 125 -16.57 24.13 -16.71
CA SER A 125 -15.72 25.04 -17.50
C SER A 125 -14.42 24.41 -17.96
N LEU A 126 -14.07 23.21 -17.45
CA LEU A 126 -12.78 22.57 -17.69
C LEU A 126 -12.86 21.51 -18.80
N PRO A 127 -11.80 21.37 -19.60
CA PRO A 127 -11.61 20.20 -20.46
C PRO A 127 -11.65 18.90 -19.65
N GLU A 128 -12.02 17.77 -20.31
CA GLU A 128 -12.26 16.49 -19.63
C GLU A 128 -11.07 16.04 -18.76
N GLN A 129 -9.84 16.14 -19.26
CA GLN A 129 -8.65 15.74 -18.49
C GLN A 129 -8.45 16.60 -17.23
N GLU A 130 -8.65 17.91 -17.32
CA GLU A 130 -8.54 18.82 -16.18
C GLU A 130 -9.72 18.66 -15.21
N ARG A 131 -10.90 18.30 -15.70
CA ARG A 131 -12.06 17.95 -14.88
C ARG A 131 -11.78 16.72 -14.03
N ILE A 132 -11.10 15.71 -14.60
CA ILE A 132 -10.67 14.52 -13.88
C ILE A 132 -9.64 14.89 -12.80
N ASP A 133 -8.62 15.67 -13.17
CA ASP A 133 -7.57 16.11 -12.23
C ASP A 133 -8.17 16.97 -11.08
N ARG A 134 -9.14 17.85 -11.39
CA ARG A 134 -9.92 18.59 -10.39
C ARG A 134 -10.66 17.64 -9.42
N GLY A 135 -11.25 16.59 -9.96
CA GLY A 135 -11.94 15.56 -9.17
C GLY A 135 -11.00 14.87 -8.19
N ILE A 136 -9.79 14.52 -8.63
CA ILE A 136 -8.74 13.91 -7.78
C ILE A 136 -8.34 14.87 -6.66
N ILE A 137 -8.08 16.14 -6.97
CA ILE A 137 -7.74 17.16 -5.95
C ILE A 137 -8.88 17.30 -4.92
N ALA A 138 -10.13 17.42 -5.38
CA ALA A 138 -11.28 17.55 -4.50
C ALA A 138 -11.48 16.31 -3.61
N ALA A 139 -11.30 15.12 -4.14
CA ALA A 139 -11.39 13.87 -3.37
C ALA A 139 -10.29 13.78 -2.31
N GLN A 140 -9.06 14.13 -2.65
CA GLN A 140 -7.95 14.18 -1.69
C GLN A 140 -8.22 15.15 -0.56
N CYS A 141 -8.71 16.36 -0.87
CA CYS A 141 -9.07 17.33 0.15
C CYS A 141 -10.18 16.81 1.08
N ARG A 142 -11.22 16.17 0.53
CA ARG A 142 -12.32 15.58 1.33
C ARG A 142 -11.83 14.45 2.23
N LEU A 143 -10.98 13.54 1.71
CA LEU A 143 -10.39 12.47 2.51
C LEU A 143 -9.52 13.01 3.64
N ALA A 144 -8.68 14.01 3.36
CA ALA A 144 -7.85 14.64 4.37
C ALA A 144 -8.70 15.33 5.46
N LEU A 145 -9.74 16.08 5.08
CA LEU A 145 -10.65 16.73 6.04
C LEU A 145 -11.45 15.71 6.85
N LEU A 146 -11.92 14.63 6.21
CA LEU A 146 -12.61 13.54 6.92
C LEU A 146 -11.70 12.92 7.98
N ASP A 147 -10.44 12.68 7.66
CA ASP A 147 -9.48 12.16 8.64
C ASP A 147 -9.20 13.18 9.75
N LEU A 148 -8.81 14.41 9.40
CA LEU A 148 -8.41 15.43 10.36
C LEU A 148 -9.53 15.84 11.32
N GLU A 149 -10.79 15.85 10.88
CA GLU A 149 -11.92 16.40 11.64
C GLU A 149 -12.85 15.34 12.23
N ARG A 150 -13.01 14.19 11.58
CA ARG A 150 -14.01 13.19 11.94
C ARG A 150 -13.37 11.92 12.50
N VAL A 151 -12.41 11.31 11.80
CA VAL A 151 -11.66 10.15 12.28
C VAL A 151 -10.66 10.58 13.34
N ARG A 152 -9.97 11.70 13.10
CA ARG A 152 -8.98 12.30 14.01
C ARG A 152 -7.85 11.34 14.31
N SER A 153 -7.29 10.72 13.27
CA SER A 153 -6.29 9.65 13.40
C SER A 153 -5.07 10.08 14.21
N ILE A 154 -4.63 11.34 14.10
CA ILE A 154 -3.53 11.89 14.89
C ILE A 154 -3.77 11.82 16.42
N GLU A 155 -5.05 11.81 16.85
CA GLU A 155 -5.42 11.74 18.27
C GLU A 155 -5.79 10.32 18.72
N THR A 156 -6.11 9.43 17.79
CA THR A 156 -6.72 8.13 18.08
C THR A 156 -5.95 6.94 17.53
N ASN A 157 -5.00 7.17 16.62
CA ASN A 157 -4.22 6.09 15.99
C ASN A 157 -2.71 6.35 16.10
N PRO A 158 -2.01 5.74 17.06
CA PRO A 158 -0.59 5.92 17.26
C PRO A 158 0.27 5.37 16.11
N THR A 159 -0.24 4.47 15.24
CA THR A 159 0.54 3.95 14.11
C THR A 159 0.91 5.07 13.15
N ALA A 160 0.04 6.08 12.96
CA ALA A 160 0.30 7.20 12.05
C ALA A 160 1.61 7.95 12.39
N ALA A 161 1.88 8.19 13.68
CA ALA A 161 3.11 8.84 14.12
C ALA A 161 4.33 7.92 13.96
N VAL A 162 4.17 6.64 14.27
CA VAL A 162 5.26 5.65 14.20
C VAL A 162 5.65 5.36 12.76
N GLU A 163 4.67 5.21 11.86
CA GLU A 163 4.87 5.04 10.41
C GLU A 163 5.53 6.28 9.78
N SER A 164 5.17 7.49 10.23
CA SER A 164 5.82 8.74 9.78
C SER A 164 7.32 8.74 10.11
N ILE A 165 7.70 8.30 11.33
CA ILE A 165 9.12 8.14 11.71
C ILE A 165 9.80 7.12 10.78
N GLY A 166 9.20 5.96 10.60
CA GLY A 166 9.73 4.89 9.74
C GLY A 166 9.96 5.37 8.31
N THR A 167 8.96 6.00 7.73
CA THR A 167 9.03 6.56 6.37
C THR A 167 10.15 7.60 6.25
N ALA A 168 10.22 8.53 7.22
CA ALA A 168 11.21 9.60 7.22
C ALA A 168 12.66 9.10 7.27
N LEU A 169 12.90 8.01 7.99
CA LEU A 169 14.25 7.49 8.21
C LEU A 169 14.67 6.44 7.19
N PHE A 170 13.72 5.67 6.67
CA PHE A 170 14.04 4.52 5.85
C PHE A 170 14.25 4.85 4.36
N PHE A 171 13.35 5.63 3.75
CA PHE A 171 13.44 5.87 2.31
C PHE A 171 14.75 6.51 1.85
N PRO A 172 15.39 7.44 2.61
CA PRO A 172 16.73 7.91 2.28
C PRO A 172 17.82 6.83 2.29
N VAL A 173 17.58 5.66 2.91
CA VAL A 173 18.54 4.53 2.86
C VAL A 173 18.41 3.77 1.56
N VAL A 174 17.18 3.51 1.10
CA VAL A 174 16.90 2.59 -0.02
C VAL A 174 16.85 3.27 -1.39
N PHE A 175 16.38 4.52 -1.45
CA PHE A 175 16.41 5.29 -2.69
C PHE A 175 17.69 6.12 -2.78
N GLU A 176 18.45 5.88 -3.83
CA GLU A 176 19.74 6.56 -4.07
C GLU A 176 19.53 7.85 -4.89
N TYR A 177 18.65 8.74 -4.40
CA TYR A 177 18.33 10.01 -5.05
C TYR A 177 19.48 11.04 -5.00
N ALA A 178 20.43 10.86 -4.08
CA ALA A 178 21.62 11.69 -3.92
C ALA A 178 22.80 10.86 -3.42
N PRO A 179 24.04 11.39 -3.43
CA PRO A 179 25.18 10.74 -2.79
C PRO A 179 24.91 10.39 -1.33
N ALA A 180 25.46 9.27 -0.84
CA ALA A 180 25.19 8.78 0.52
C ALA A 180 25.51 9.82 1.61
N ALA A 181 26.55 10.66 1.41
CA ALA A 181 26.91 11.73 2.35
C ALA A 181 25.81 12.80 2.46
N ASP A 182 25.18 13.17 1.34
CA ASP A 182 24.11 14.17 1.31
C ASP A 182 22.86 13.63 1.98
N ARG A 183 22.43 12.40 1.62
CA ARG A 183 21.33 11.69 2.28
C ARG A 183 21.59 11.48 3.78
N GLY A 184 22.87 11.23 4.15
CA GLY A 184 23.29 11.17 5.55
C GLY A 184 23.12 12.50 6.27
N ALA A 185 23.45 13.64 5.63
CA ALA A 185 23.24 14.96 6.20
C ALA A 185 21.74 15.27 6.42
N ASP A 186 20.89 14.85 5.51
CA ASP A 186 19.43 15.00 5.63
C ASP A 186 18.88 14.15 6.78
N ILE A 187 19.33 12.91 6.91
CA ILE A 187 19.00 12.03 8.04
C ILE A 187 19.45 12.65 9.37
N LEU A 188 20.65 13.26 9.45
CA LEU A 188 21.09 13.95 10.66
C LEU A 188 20.16 15.08 11.07
N ALA A 189 19.61 15.82 10.11
CA ALA A 189 18.64 16.88 10.38
C ALA A 189 17.28 16.31 10.88
N ARG A 190 16.81 15.20 10.32
CA ARG A 190 15.60 14.49 10.79
C ARG A 190 15.80 13.91 12.19
N LEU A 191 16.94 13.27 12.47
CA LEU A 191 17.25 12.74 13.81
C LEU A 191 17.28 13.83 14.88
N GLU A 192 17.75 15.04 14.55
CA GLU A 192 17.74 16.20 15.46
C GLU A 192 16.32 16.66 15.81
N LYS A 193 15.36 16.52 14.88
CA LYS A 193 13.96 16.91 15.07
C LYS A 193 13.11 15.83 15.74
N LEU A 194 13.59 14.59 15.74
CA LEU A 194 12.83 13.44 16.23
C LEU A 194 12.40 13.55 17.70
N PRO A 195 13.22 14.10 18.64
CA PRO A 195 12.78 14.32 20.00
C PRO A 195 11.51 15.20 20.11
N ALA A 196 11.48 16.32 19.40
CA ALA A 196 10.33 17.22 19.40
C ALA A 196 9.09 16.60 18.72
N PHE A 197 9.31 15.84 17.64
CA PHE A 197 8.24 15.09 16.97
C PHE A 197 7.61 14.04 17.91
N ALA A 198 8.43 13.24 18.59
CA ALA A 198 7.94 12.22 19.54
C ALA A 198 7.15 12.84 20.68
N ASP A 199 7.63 13.96 21.24
CA ASP A 199 6.94 14.68 22.33
C ASP A 199 5.60 15.28 21.82
N GLY A 200 5.58 15.80 20.57
CA GLY A 200 4.36 16.25 19.91
C GLY A 200 3.34 15.13 19.68
N ALA A 201 3.78 13.96 19.23
CA ALA A 201 2.94 12.79 19.03
C ALA A 201 2.34 12.29 20.36
N ILE A 202 3.14 12.23 21.43
CA ILE A 202 2.66 11.89 22.79
C ILE A 202 1.59 12.87 23.25
N ALA A 203 1.80 14.17 23.03
CA ALA A 203 0.84 15.20 23.43
C ALA A 203 -0.46 15.17 22.62
N ALA A 204 -0.39 14.80 21.34
CA ALA A 204 -1.54 14.71 20.45
C ALA A 204 -2.44 13.51 20.75
N LEU A 205 -1.87 12.35 21.14
CA LEU A 205 -2.59 11.11 21.35
C LEU A 205 -3.46 11.14 22.62
N LYS A 206 -4.78 11.11 22.43
CA LYS A 206 -5.79 11.17 23.52
C LYS A 206 -6.35 9.81 23.88
N SER A 207 -6.60 8.97 22.88
CA SER A 207 -7.16 7.63 23.03
C SER A 207 -6.64 6.73 21.93
N SER A 208 -6.93 5.43 22.00
CA SER A 208 -6.59 4.49 20.92
C SER A 208 -7.48 3.25 20.98
N ALA A 209 -7.62 2.56 19.86
CA ALA A 209 -8.08 1.19 19.85
C ALA A 209 -6.93 0.25 20.28
N PRO A 210 -7.21 -0.87 21.00
CA PRO A 210 -6.17 -1.80 21.44
C PRO A 210 -5.25 -2.25 20.31
N ILE A 211 -5.82 -2.62 19.17
CA ILE A 211 -5.06 -3.09 18.00
C ILE A 211 -4.09 -2.03 17.45
N TYR A 212 -4.49 -0.76 17.43
CA TYR A 212 -3.61 0.33 16.97
C TYR A 212 -2.41 0.52 17.89
N THR A 213 -2.65 0.43 19.21
CA THR A 213 -1.57 0.56 20.19
C THR A 213 -0.61 -0.62 20.13
N GLU A 214 -1.12 -1.85 19.98
CA GLU A 214 -0.29 -3.05 19.85
C GLU A 214 0.61 -2.98 18.63
N VAL A 215 0.05 -2.59 17.46
CA VAL A 215 0.82 -2.43 16.23
C VAL A 215 1.84 -1.31 16.34
N ALA A 216 1.46 -0.16 16.89
CA ALA A 216 2.38 0.95 17.07
C ALA A 216 3.58 0.61 17.98
N ILE A 217 3.40 -0.23 19.00
CA ILE A 217 4.51 -0.71 19.84
C ILE A 217 5.50 -1.53 19.00
N GLU A 218 4.99 -2.48 18.21
CA GLU A 218 5.83 -3.34 17.36
C GLU A 218 6.57 -2.54 16.28
N GLU A 219 5.88 -1.60 15.61
CA GLU A 219 6.47 -0.74 14.58
C GLU A 219 7.50 0.24 15.16
N ASN A 220 7.28 0.72 16.39
CA ASN A 220 8.24 1.58 17.07
C ASN A 220 9.55 0.84 17.41
N ASP A 221 9.49 -0.47 17.70
CA ASP A 221 10.67 -1.32 17.80
C ASP A 221 11.38 -1.44 16.44
N GLY A 222 10.63 -1.49 15.33
CA GLY A 222 11.16 -1.41 13.97
C GLY A 222 11.92 -0.10 13.70
N ASN A 223 11.43 1.03 14.18
CA ASN A 223 12.11 2.33 14.06
C ASN A 223 13.45 2.34 14.82
N ARG A 224 13.53 1.68 15.98
CA ARG A 224 14.80 1.48 16.69
C ARG A 224 15.79 0.70 15.81
N ASP A 225 15.33 -0.39 15.20
CA ASP A 225 16.15 -1.23 14.31
C ASP A 225 16.70 -0.43 13.13
N VAL A 226 15.87 0.42 12.49
CA VAL A 226 16.31 1.33 11.42
C VAL A 226 17.43 2.23 11.90
N ILE A 227 17.27 2.90 13.05
CA ILE A 227 18.29 3.83 13.58
C ILE A 227 19.58 3.08 13.92
N GLN A 228 19.49 1.89 14.50
CA GLN A 228 20.65 1.14 14.97
C GLN A 228 21.37 0.37 13.87
N ASN A 229 20.65 -0.17 12.90
CA ASN A 229 21.16 -1.17 11.97
C ASN A 229 21.14 -0.73 10.50
N ALA A 230 20.16 0.08 10.06
CA ALA A 230 20.05 0.52 8.67
C ALA A 230 20.77 1.84 8.41
N LEU A 231 20.51 2.88 9.21
CA LEU A 231 21.11 4.21 9.01
C LEU A 231 22.64 4.24 9.03
N PRO A 232 23.36 3.42 9.83
CA PRO A 232 24.83 3.43 9.82
C PRO A 232 25.48 3.21 8.45
N ALA A 233 24.76 2.59 7.51
CA ALA A 233 25.26 2.35 6.15
C ALA A 233 25.50 3.65 5.33
N LEU A 234 24.80 4.75 5.69
CA LEU A 234 24.98 6.05 5.04
C LEU A 234 26.24 6.82 5.50
N PHE A 235 26.88 6.36 6.56
CA PHE A 235 27.96 7.11 7.21
C PHE A 235 29.28 6.34 7.14
N GLU A 236 30.24 6.87 6.39
CA GLU A 236 31.57 6.30 6.30
C GLU A 236 32.26 6.30 7.67
N LYS A 237 32.90 5.17 8.01
CA LYS A 237 33.64 5.03 9.28
C LYS A 237 34.75 6.05 9.38
N GLY A 238 34.82 6.76 10.50
CA GLY A 238 35.83 7.78 10.77
C GLY A 238 35.53 9.15 10.16
N SER A 239 34.44 9.31 9.40
CA SER A 239 34.03 10.61 8.88
C SER A 239 33.46 11.54 9.96
N PRO A 240 33.52 12.87 9.79
CA PRO A 240 32.85 13.80 10.72
C PRO A 240 31.34 13.59 10.82
N LEU A 241 30.67 13.17 9.73
CA LEU A 241 29.25 12.86 9.72
C LEU A 241 28.94 11.63 10.58
N ARG A 242 29.85 10.64 10.63
CA ARG A 242 29.71 9.46 11.48
C ARG A 242 29.70 9.83 12.97
N ALA A 243 30.59 10.72 13.40
CA ALA A 243 30.63 11.19 14.78
C ALA A 243 29.34 11.96 15.18
N GLN A 244 28.80 12.78 14.26
CA GLN A 244 27.52 13.45 14.45
C GLN A 244 26.38 12.45 14.51
N PHE A 245 26.38 11.43 13.66
CA PHE A 245 25.38 10.36 13.69
C PHE A 245 25.36 9.63 15.04
N GLU A 246 26.50 9.26 15.58
CA GLU A 246 26.60 8.58 16.89
C GLU A 246 25.97 9.40 18.02
N THR A 247 26.14 10.72 17.99
CA THR A 247 25.52 11.62 18.97
C THR A 247 24.01 11.75 18.75
N LYS A 248 23.59 12.12 17.53
CA LYS A 248 22.18 12.39 17.22
C LYS A 248 21.31 11.12 17.24
N SER A 249 21.86 9.97 16.81
CA SER A 249 21.15 8.70 16.90
C SER A 249 20.88 8.28 18.34
N ALA A 250 21.82 8.55 19.28
CA ALA A 250 21.58 8.28 20.69
C ALA A 250 20.45 9.14 21.28
N GLU A 251 20.28 10.38 20.83
CA GLU A 251 19.18 11.27 21.21
C GLU A 251 17.86 10.82 20.60
N ALA A 252 17.87 10.49 19.32
CA ALA A 252 16.72 9.96 18.60
C ALA A 252 16.23 8.64 19.22
N LEU A 253 17.13 7.72 19.56
CA LEU A 253 16.79 6.47 20.25
C LEU A 253 16.13 6.73 21.61
N ARG A 254 16.61 7.70 22.39
CA ARG A 254 15.94 8.08 23.64
C ARG A 254 14.52 8.61 23.41
N ALA A 255 14.28 9.31 22.31
CA ALA A 255 12.96 9.80 21.94
C ALA A 255 12.03 8.66 21.51
N VAL A 256 12.50 7.75 20.64
CA VAL A 256 11.78 6.53 20.26
C VAL A 256 11.45 5.66 21.49
N ASP A 257 12.40 5.54 22.45
CA ASP A 257 12.19 4.83 23.71
C ASP A 257 11.16 5.53 24.63
N ARG A 258 11.10 6.86 24.64
CA ARG A 258 10.04 7.59 25.38
C ARG A 258 8.68 7.34 24.75
N LEU A 259 8.58 7.41 23.45
CA LEU A 259 7.35 7.10 22.72
C LEU A 259 6.92 5.65 22.99
N GLY A 260 7.83 4.68 22.89
CA GLY A 260 7.56 3.27 23.20
C GLY A 260 7.06 3.06 24.64
N ARG A 261 7.68 3.70 25.64
CA ARG A 261 7.18 3.65 27.02
C ARG A 261 5.81 4.29 27.19
N PHE A 262 5.54 5.41 26.54
CA PHE A 262 4.20 6.02 26.55
C PHE A 262 3.17 5.07 25.96
N LEU A 263 3.48 4.43 24.81
CA LEU A 263 2.59 3.47 24.17
C LEU A 263 2.31 2.26 25.08
N SER A 264 3.34 1.66 25.68
CA SER A 264 3.23 0.43 26.49
C SER A 264 2.69 0.67 27.90
N ASP A 265 3.12 1.74 28.58
CA ASP A 265 2.91 1.94 30.01
C ASP A 265 1.71 2.85 30.32
N ASP A 266 1.34 3.75 29.37
CA ASP A 266 0.23 4.68 29.51
C ASP A 266 -0.89 4.38 28.52
N LEU A 267 -0.66 4.57 27.21
CA LEU A 267 -1.71 4.49 26.19
C LEU A 267 -2.37 3.12 26.15
N LYS A 268 -1.60 2.03 26.23
CA LYS A 268 -2.13 0.66 26.22
C LYS A 268 -3.13 0.40 27.35
N LYS A 269 -2.93 0.98 28.53
CA LYS A 269 -3.82 0.81 29.69
C LYS A 269 -5.18 1.49 29.51
N ARG A 270 -5.24 2.51 28.66
CA ARG A 270 -6.44 3.29 28.35
C ARG A 270 -6.92 3.15 26.92
N SER A 271 -6.36 2.17 26.16
CA SER A 271 -6.79 1.85 24.80
C SER A 271 -8.10 1.06 24.84
N THR A 272 -9.22 1.78 24.82
CA THR A 272 -10.58 1.22 24.85
C THR A 272 -11.42 1.71 23.65
N GLY A 273 -10.81 2.44 22.71
CA GLY A 273 -11.48 2.97 21.53
C GLY A 273 -11.89 1.86 20.57
N ASP A 274 -12.90 2.15 19.76
CA ASP A 274 -13.29 1.30 18.63
C ASP A 274 -12.54 1.76 17.37
N TRP A 275 -11.99 0.82 16.63
CA TRP A 275 -11.36 1.06 15.34
C TRP A 275 -12.37 1.11 14.19
N ARG A 276 -13.62 0.69 14.42
CA ARG A 276 -14.68 0.67 13.43
C ARG A 276 -15.20 2.06 13.12
N LEU A 277 -15.39 2.37 11.84
CA LEU A 277 -15.92 3.67 11.43
C LEU A 277 -17.44 3.81 11.66
N GLY A 278 -18.17 2.70 11.66
CA GLY A 278 -19.63 2.72 11.59
C GLY A 278 -20.15 3.08 10.20
N GLY A 279 -21.41 2.68 9.93
CA GLY A 279 -21.96 2.71 8.56
C GLY A 279 -22.03 4.08 7.89
N ALA A 280 -22.26 5.17 8.65
CA ALA A 280 -22.37 6.51 8.07
C ALA A 280 -21.01 7.04 7.60
N LEU A 281 -20.00 7.02 8.49
CA LEU A 281 -18.66 7.53 8.18
C LEU A 281 -17.95 6.64 7.15
N TYR A 282 -18.20 5.32 7.21
CA TYR A 282 -17.67 4.38 6.22
C TYR A 282 -18.18 4.69 4.81
N ARG A 283 -19.50 4.94 4.61
CA ARG A 283 -20.05 5.31 3.29
C ARG A 283 -19.47 6.61 2.77
N GLU A 284 -19.33 7.63 3.62
CA GLU A 284 -18.73 8.91 3.24
C GLU A 284 -17.28 8.74 2.77
N LYS A 285 -16.49 7.97 3.54
CA LYS A 285 -15.10 7.64 3.17
C LYS A 285 -15.05 6.81 1.90
N PHE A 286 -15.92 5.83 1.74
CA PHE A 286 -15.98 4.94 0.59
C PHE A 286 -16.21 5.72 -0.70
N ALA A 287 -17.22 6.59 -0.74
CA ALA A 287 -17.50 7.43 -1.90
C ALA A 287 -16.33 8.35 -2.27
N ALA A 288 -15.70 8.99 -1.26
CA ALA A 288 -14.54 9.85 -1.49
C ALA A 288 -13.31 9.05 -1.96
N TYR A 289 -13.10 7.85 -1.42
CA TYR A 289 -11.96 6.98 -1.71
C TYR A 289 -12.02 6.40 -3.13
N PHE A 290 -13.18 5.89 -3.54
CA PHE A 290 -13.38 5.38 -4.89
C PHE A 290 -13.61 6.50 -5.92
N GLN A 291 -13.97 7.69 -5.47
CA GLN A 291 -14.36 8.83 -6.32
C GLN A 291 -15.53 8.49 -7.27
N GLU A 292 -16.41 7.62 -6.82
CA GLU A 292 -17.60 7.12 -7.51
C GLU A 292 -18.74 6.92 -6.51
N ASP A 293 -19.97 7.05 -6.98
CA ASP A 293 -21.16 6.77 -6.18
C ASP A 293 -21.42 5.25 -6.14
N LEU A 294 -20.63 4.56 -5.32
CA LEU A 294 -20.72 3.12 -5.10
C LEU A 294 -21.38 2.86 -3.74
N ASP A 295 -22.39 1.98 -3.73
CA ASP A 295 -22.97 1.49 -2.47
C ASP A 295 -22.16 0.33 -1.90
N PRO A 296 -21.58 0.46 -0.70
CA PRO A 296 -20.87 -0.63 -0.05
C PRO A 296 -21.71 -1.89 0.18
N GLY A 297 -23.04 -1.72 0.36
CA GLY A 297 -23.96 -2.85 0.52
C GLY A 297 -24.13 -3.66 -0.78
N ALA A 298 -24.18 -2.98 -1.92
CA ALA A 298 -24.19 -3.64 -3.23
C ALA A 298 -22.87 -4.38 -3.51
N VAL A 299 -21.72 -3.76 -3.19
CA VAL A 299 -20.39 -4.38 -3.30
C VAL A 299 -20.30 -5.63 -2.41
N LEU A 300 -20.78 -5.55 -1.17
CA LEU A 300 -20.83 -6.68 -0.25
C LEU A 300 -21.65 -7.84 -0.85
N LYS A 301 -22.86 -7.55 -1.32
CA LYS A 301 -23.73 -8.56 -1.92
C LYS A 301 -23.07 -9.25 -3.13
N GLU A 302 -22.49 -8.47 -4.04
CA GLU A 302 -21.80 -9.00 -5.22
C GLU A 302 -20.60 -9.88 -4.82
N ALA A 303 -19.87 -9.50 -3.78
CA ALA A 303 -18.75 -10.29 -3.26
C ALA A 303 -19.22 -11.61 -2.61
N GLU A 304 -20.30 -11.61 -1.83
CA GLU A 304 -20.88 -12.82 -1.24
C GLU A 304 -21.44 -13.78 -2.31
N ASP A 305 -22.11 -13.26 -3.34
CA ASP A 305 -22.55 -14.04 -4.50
C ASP A 305 -21.33 -14.64 -5.24
N GLY A 306 -20.27 -13.86 -5.37
CA GLY A 306 -18.99 -14.28 -5.95
C GLY A 306 -18.35 -15.45 -5.20
N VAL A 307 -18.34 -15.42 -3.88
CA VAL A 307 -17.79 -16.54 -3.07
C VAL A 307 -18.54 -17.84 -3.39
N ARG A 308 -19.87 -17.81 -3.43
CA ARG A 308 -20.66 -19.02 -3.77
C ARG A 308 -20.35 -19.56 -5.16
N ARG A 309 -20.27 -18.68 -6.15
CA ARG A 309 -19.95 -19.03 -7.53
C ARG A 309 -18.56 -19.65 -7.63
N VAL A 310 -17.53 -18.95 -7.10
CA VAL A 310 -16.13 -19.40 -7.22
C VAL A 310 -15.91 -20.73 -6.49
N ARG A 311 -16.52 -20.95 -5.33
CA ARG A 311 -16.45 -22.23 -4.62
C ARG A 311 -17.00 -23.39 -5.47
N SER A 312 -18.10 -23.16 -6.21
CA SER A 312 -18.64 -24.15 -7.15
C SER A 312 -17.68 -24.45 -8.31
N GLU A 313 -17.08 -23.40 -8.87
CA GLU A 313 -16.06 -23.53 -9.93
C GLU A 313 -14.80 -24.28 -9.43
N MET A 314 -14.37 -23.98 -8.19
CA MET A 314 -13.24 -24.69 -7.55
C MET A 314 -13.53 -26.17 -7.35
N LEU A 315 -14.74 -26.54 -6.93
CA LEU A 315 -15.12 -27.95 -6.82
C LEU A 315 -15.05 -28.65 -8.17
N ALA A 316 -15.55 -28.01 -9.23
CA ALA A 316 -15.51 -28.57 -10.58
C ALA A 316 -14.07 -28.82 -11.09
N LEU A 317 -13.13 -27.92 -10.73
CA LEU A 317 -11.70 -28.07 -11.06
C LEU A 317 -11.00 -29.09 -10.14
N ALA A 318 -11.31 -29.10 -8.86
CA ALA A 318 -10.65 -29.93 -7.86
C ALA A 318 -11.07 -31.41 -7.94
N ALA A 319 -12.34 -31.72 -8.21
CA ALA A 319 -12.85 -33.08 -8.14
C ALA A 319 -12.10 -34.07 -9.07
N PRO A 320 -11.84 -33.73 -10.35
CA PRO A 320 -11.06 -34.63 -11.22
C PRO A 320 -9.61 -34.86 -10.74
N LEU A 321 -8.95 -33.81 -10.22
CA LEU A 321 -7.62 -33.91 -9.66
C LEU A 321 -7.60 -34.76 -8.39
N HIS A 322 -8.60 -34.54 -7.53
CA HIS A 322 -8.75 -35.29 -6.29
C HIS A 322 -8.96 -36.78 -6.57
N ASP A 323 -9.87 -37.14 -7.48
CA ASP A 323 -10.12 -38.54 -7.87
C ASP A 323 -8.84 -39.21 -8.44
N GLN A 324 -8.04 -38.46 -9.19
CA GLN A 324 -6.76 -38.96 -9.72
C GLN A 324 -5.72 -39.16 -8.62
N TRP A 325 -5.57 -38.23 -7.70
CA TRP A 325 -4.48 -38.22 -6.72
C TRP A 325 -4.77 -39.06 -5.47
N TYR A 326 -6.04 -39.20 -5.13
CA TYR A 326 -6.51 -39.93 -3.96
C TYR A 326 -7.39 -41.13 -4.34
N ALA A 327 -6.97 -41.88 -5.35
CA ALA A 327 -7.68 -43.07 -5.81
C ALA A 327 -7.96 -44.03 -4.63
N GLY A 328 -9.24 -44.32 -4.37
CA GLY A 328 -9.67 -45.15 -3.24
C GLY A 328 -9.96 -44.40 -1.94
N HIS A 329 -9.81 -43.05 -1.90
CA HIS A 329 -10.27 -42.22 -0.80
C HIS A 329 -11.76 -41.87 -0.95
N ASP A 330 -12.62 -42.79 -0.53
CA ASP A 330 -14.07 -42.68 -0.72
C ASP A 330 -14.82 -41.98 0.43
N GLY A 331 -14.11 -41.52 1.46
CA GLY A 331 -14.71 -40.95 2.67
C GLY A 331 -15.64 -39.76 2.36
N HIS A 332 -15.25 -38.90 1.41
CA HIS A 332 -16.04 -37.75 1.00
C HIS A 332 -17.29 -38.13 0.19
N LYS A 333 -17.32 -39.30 -0.48
CA LYS A 333 -18.47 -39.76 -1.28
C LYS A 333 -19.68 -40.07 -0.41
N THR A 334 -19.48 -40.40 0.85
CA THR A 334 -20.51 -40.73 1.83
C THR A 334 -21.00 -39.54 2.64
N MET A 335 -20.35 -38.37 2.50
CA MET A 335 -20.73 -37.14 3.20
C MET A 335 -22.11 -36.66 2.69
N LYS A 336 -23.07 -36.55 3.62
CA LYS A 336 -24.41 -36.01 3.32
C LYS A 336 -24.39 -34.48 3.23
N ASP A 337 -23.52 -33.85 3.98
CA ASP A 337 -23.32 -32.40 3.96
C ASP A 337 -22.50 -32.01 2.72
N GLN A 338 -23.16 -31.36 1.78
CA GLN A 338 -22.56 -30.93 0.51
C GLN A 338 -21.47 -29.88 0.71
N GLU A 339 -21.60 -29.02 1.70
CA GLU A 339 -20.59 -28.01 2.02
C GLU A 339 -19.33 -28.65 2.60
N ALA A 340 -19.49 -29.53 3.58
CA ALA A 340 -18.38 -30.29 4.15
C ALA A 340 -17.65 -31.10 3.07
N ARG A 341 -18.40 -31.73 2.15
CA ARG A 341 -17.83 -32.47 1.01
C ARG A 341 -17.03 -31.55 0.10
N THR A 342 -17.56 -30.38 -0.27
CA THR A 342 -16.87 -29.40 -1.11
C THR A 342 -15.57 -28.98 -0.43
N ASN A 343 -15.64 -28.63 0.85
CA ASN A 343 -14.46 -28.20 1.62
C ASN A 343 -13.39 -29.28 1.68
N THR A 344 -13.76 -30.55 1.87
CA THR A 344 -12.81 -31.66 1.91
C THR A 344 -12.09 -31.82 0.57
N ILE A 345 -12.84 -31.95 -0.53
CA ILE A 345 -12.25 -32.16 -1.87
C ILE A 345 -11.32 -31.00 -2.26
N VAL A 346 -11.81 -29.76 -2.12
CA VAL A 346 -11.04 -28.56 -2.51
C VAL A 346 -9.81 -28.42 -1.64
N ARG A 347 -9.92 -28.58 -0.32
CA ARG A 347 -8.78 -28.44 0.60
C ARG A 347 -7.70 -29.49 0.36
N GLU A 348 -8.05 -30.75 0.27
CA GLU A 348 -7.09 -31.83 0.01
C GLU A 348 -6.38 -31.62 -1.34
N THR A 349 -7.10 -31.14 -2.36
CA THR A 349 -6.50 -30.80 -3.65
C THR A 349 -5.53 -29.61 -3.53
N LEU A 350 -5.93 -28.55 -2.83
CA LEU A 350 -5.08 -27.39 -2.59
C LEU A 350 -3.84 -27.75 -1.74
N ASP A 351 -3.99 -28.60 -0.73
CA ASP A 351 -2.87 -29.07 0.10
C ASP A 351 -1.83 -29.83 -0.75
N ARG A 352 -2.30 -30.63 -1.70
CA ARG A 352 -1.41 -31.33 -2.65
C ARG A 352 -0.71 -30.35 -3.58
N ILE A 353 -1.41 -29.36 -4.13
CA ILE A 353 -0.82 -28.29 -4.94
C ILE A 353 0.17 -27.48 -4.09
N GLY A 354 -0.21 -27.17 -2.86
CA GLY A 354 0.60 -26.43 -1.90
C GLY A 354 1.95 -27.09 -1.60
N SER A 355 2.06 -28.43 -1.71
CA SER A 355 3.33 -29.12 -1.53
C SER A 355 4.38 -28.85 -2.63
N GLU A 356 3.95 -28.26 -3.75
CA GLU A 356 4.84 -27.85 -4.84
C GLU A 356 5.38 -26.43 -4.59
N HIS A 357 6.30 -26.27 -3.67
CA HIS A 357 6.89 -24.96 -3.31
C HIS A 357 8.42 -24.98 -3.35
N PRO A 358 9.09 -23.81 -3.52
CA PRO A 358 10.54 -23.74 -3.41
C PRO A 358 11.01 -23.98 -1.98
N ALA A 359 12.29 -24.28 -1.83
CA ALA A 359 12.91 -24.32 -0.51
C ALA A 359 12.84 -22.93 0.16
N ARG A 360 12.81 -22.91 1.50
CA ARG A 360 12.65 -21.72 2.35
C ARG A 360 13.62 -20.58 2.02
N ASP A 361 14.86 -20.92 1.66
CA ASP A 361 15.94 -20.00 1.32
C ASP A 361 16.02 -19.67 -0.19
N GLN A 362 15.09 -20.18 -1.00
CA GLN A 362 15.09 -20.02 -2.45
C GLN A 362 13.94 -19.15 -2.99
N LEU A 363 13.15 -18.52 -2.12
CA LEU A 363 11.98 -17.72 -2.52
C LEU A 363 12.35 -16.59 -3.49
N SER A 364 13.37 -15.78 -3.16
CA SER A 364 13.80 -14.67 -4.02
C SER A 364 14.34 -15.16 -5.37
N GLN A 365 15.02 -16.31 -5.39
CA GLN A 365 15.51 -16.91 -6.64
C GLN A 365 14.36 -17.46 -7.49
N ALA A 366 13.33 -18.05 -6.87
CA ALA A 366 12.14 -18.53 -7.58
C ALA A 366 11.41 -17.36 -8.24
N ILE A 367 11.13 -16.30 -7.49
CA ILE A 367 10.50 -15.07 -8.01
C ILE A 367 11.34 -14.46 -9.14
N GLY A 368 12.67 -14.46 -9.03
CA GLY A 368 13.55 -13.98 -10.11
C GLY A 368 13.39 -14.76 -11.41
N ARG A 369 13.22 -16.08 -11.34
CA ARG A 369 12.92 -16.93 -12.52
C ARG A 369 11.53 -16.64 -13.07
N ASP A 370 10.54 -16.50 -12.20
CA ASP A 370 9.15 -16.19 -12.59
C ASP A 370 9.09 -14.87 -13.38
N VAL A 371 9.75 -13.81 -12.90
CA VAL A 371 9.80 -12.51 -13.59
C VAL A 371 10.46 -12.62 -14.98
N GLN A 372 11.53 -13.43 -15.12
CA GLN A 372 12.17 -13.66 -16.41
C GLN A 372 11.26 -14.44 -17.38
N GLU A 373 10.58 -15.47 -16.89
CA GLU A 373 9.62 -16.25 -17.67
C GLU A 373 8.45 -15.38 -18.16
N ILE A 374 7.89 -14.55 -17.28
CA ILE A 374 6.82 -13.59 -17.60
C ILE A 374 7.28 -12.58 -18.65
N ALA A 375 8.48 -12.02 -18.51
CA ALA A 375 9.03 -11.06 -19.47
C ALA A 375 9.13 -11.68 -20.88
N GLY A 376 9.67 -12.90 -20.98
CA GLY A 376 9.78 -13.62 -22.27
C GLY A 376 8.40 -13.91 -22.91
N PHE A 377 7.39 -14.22 -22.10
CA PHE A 377 6.03 -14.40 -22.61
C PHE A 377 5.44 -13.08 -23.14
N LEU A 378 5.57 -11.99 -22.40
CA LEU A 378 5.09 -10.68 -22.81
C LEU A 378 5.76 -10.17 -24.09
N GLU A 379 7.04 -10.43 -24.28
CA GLU A 379 7.77 -10.08 -25.52
C GLU A 379 7.23 -10.83 -26.75
N SER A 380 6.80 -12.08 -26.56
CA SER A 380 6.29 -12.94 -27.65
C SER A 380 4.80 -12.77 -27.93
N HIS A 381 4.04 -12.14 -27.03
CA HIS A 381 2.59 -11.96 -27.14
C HIS A 381 2.19 -10.49 -27.16
N ALA A 382 1.21 -10.15 -27.98
CA ALA A 382 0.74 -8.78 -28.17
C ALA A 382 -0.24 -8.34 -27.05
N ILE A 383 0.20 -8.39 -25.77
CA ILE A 383 -0.66 -8.07 -24.63
C ILE A 383 -0.61 -6.57 -24.31
N LEU A 384 0.57 -5.99 -24.24
CA LEU A 384 0.83 -4.57 -24.05
C LEU A 384 2.23 -4.22 -24.60
N THR A 385 2.52 -2.93 -24.76
CA THR A 385 3.86 -2.48 -25.10
C THR A 385 4.72 -2.48 -23.84
N MET A 386 5.74 -3.35 -23.84
CA MET A 386 6.65 -3.42 -22.70
C MET A 386 7.37 -2.10 -22.47
N THR A 387 7.32 -1.64 -21.24
CA THR A 387 8.19 -0.58 -20.75
C THR A 387 9.58 -1.14 -20.51
N ARG A 388 10.56 -0.27 -20.17
CA ARG A 388 11.83 -0.77 -19.68
C ARG A 388 11.58 -1.57 -18.38
N HIS A 389 12.40 -2.56 -18.12
CA HIS A 389 12.37 -3.34 -16.86
C HIS A 389 13.77 -3.55 -16.27
N ASP A 390 14.76 -2.83 -16.77
CA ASP A 390 16.15 -2.86 -16.32
C ASP A 390 16.36 -2.16 -14.97
N ASN A 391 15.39 -1.35 -14.50
CA ASN A 391 15.40 -0.73 -13.19
C ASN A 391 14.60 -1.49 -12.11
N LEU A 392 14.01 -2.65 -12.42
CA LEU A 392 13.37 -3.51 -11.41
C LEU A 392 14.44 -4.33 -10.68
N SER A 393 14.50 -4.19 -9.36
CA SER A 393 15.41 -4.94 -8.49
C SER A 393 14.63 -5.79 -7.51
N ILE A 394 14.88 -7.11 -7.52
CA ILE A 394 14.31 -8.05 -6.56
C ILE A 394 15.26 -8.13 -5.37
N ILE A 395 14.79 -7.76 -4.18
CA ILE A 395 15.60 -7.72 -2.96
C ILE A 395 14.85 -8.34 -1.77
N GLU A 396 15.58 -8.80 -0.77
CA GLU A 396 14.95 -9.22 0.48
C GLU A 396 14.30 -8.04 1.20
N THR A 397 13.12 -8.27 1.76
CA THR A 397 12.44 -7.30 2.61
C THR A 397 13.29 -7.02 3.85
N PRO A 398 13.72 -5.77 4.07
CA PRO A 398 14.42 -5.39 5.29
C PRO A 398 13.62 -5.72 6.55
N PRO A 399 14.27 -6.07 7.68
CA PRO A 399 13.59 -6.56 8.89
C PRO A 399 12.41 -5.71 9.36
N PHE A 400 12.54 -4.38 9.35
CA PHE A 400 11.50 -3.46 9.82
C PHE A 400 10.31 -3.33 8.85
N LEU A 401 10.44 -3.68 7.56
CA LEU A 401 9.32 -3.74 6.60
C LEU A 401 8.58 -5.08 6.61
N ARG A 402 9.10 -6.10 7.28
CA ARG A 402 8.48 -7.44 7.28
C ARG A 402 7.12 -7.50 7.96
N GLY A 403 6.80 -6.51 8.79
CA GLY A 403 5.46 -6.32 9.36
C GLY A 403 4.45 -5.82 8.32
N ILE A 404 4.90 -5.00 7.37
CA ILE A 404 4.09 -4.43 6.29
C ILE A 404 4.03 -5.40 5.11
N TYR A 405 5.20 -5.82 4.61
CA TYR A 405 5.32 -6.80 3.53
C TYR A 405 5.48 -8.20 4.10
N SER A 406 4.37 -8.84 4.42
CA SER A 406 4.39 -10.19 5.02
C SER A 406 4.93 -11.26 4.07
N VAL A 407 4.90 -11.02 2.75
CA VAL A 407 5.35 -11.94 1.70
C VAL A 407 6.19 -11.24 0.66
N ALA A 408 5.62 -10.24 0.00
CA ALA A 408 6.25 -9.44 -1.03
C ALA A 408 5.51 -8.12 -1.18
N GLY A 409 6.09 -7.20 -1.94
CA GLY A 409 5.48 -5.93 -2.30
C GLY A 409 6.42 -5.11 -3.17
N LEU A 410 5.87 -4.13 -3.85
CA LEU A 410 6.61 -3.26 -4.74
C LEU A 410 6.68 -1.82 -4.21
N ASN A 411 7.89 -1.26 -4.15
CA ASN A 411 8.09 0.17 -4.13
C ASN A 411 8.63 0.62 -5.49
N ALA A 412 7.79 1.27 -6.28
CA ALA A 412 8.20 1.78 -7.58
C ALA A 412 9.16 2.98 -7.44
N ALA A 413 9.92 3.24 -8.50
CA ALA A 413 10.72 4.46 -8.62
C ALA A 413 9.82 5.69 -8.39
N PRO A 414 10.30 6.70 -7.63
CA PRO A 414 9.52 7.90 -7.35
C PRO A 414 9.05 8.60 -8.64
N PRO A 415 7.84 9.16 -8.67
CA PRO A 415 7.30 9.77 -9.91
C PRO A 415 8.10 10.96 -10.43
N LEU A 416 8.85 11.66 -9.58
CA LEU A 416 9.76 12.74 -10.01
C LEU A 416 11.16 12.24 -10.33
N GLU A 417 11.50 11.00 -9.96
CA GLU A 417 12.79 10.36 -10.19
C GLU A 417 12.64 8.98 -10.85
N PRO A 418 11.96 8.89 -12.00
CA PRO A 418 11.63 7.61 -12.64
C PRO A 418 12.85 6.82 -13.14
N ALA A 419 14.07 7.42 -13.06
CA ALA A 419 15.32 6.76 -13.39
C ALA A 419 15.86 5.86 -12.26
N LEU A 420 15.38 6.06 -11.03
CA LEU A 420 15.76 5.23 -9.89
C LEU A 420 15.24 3.80 -10.01
N LYS A 421 15.71 2.92 -9.14
CA LYS A 421 15.28 1.53 -9.09
C LYS A 421 13.88 1.42 -8.46
N SER A 422 13.07 0.58 -9.07
CA SER A 422 11.88 0.01 -8.44
C SER A 422 12.30 -1.23 -7.65
N LEU A 423 11.80 -1.38 -6.44
CA LEU A 423 12.22 -2.42 -5.50
C LEU A 423 11.09 -3.42 -5.27
N TYR A 424 11.27 -4.63 -5.79
CA TYR A 424 10.38 -5.75 -5.50
C TYR A 424 10.91 -6.51 -4.28
N TYR A 425 10.26 -6.26 -3.15
CA TYR A 425 10.60 -6.89 -1.88
C TYR A 425 10.09 -8.31 -1.80
N VAL A 426 10.94 -9.22 -1.33
CA VAL A 426 10.56 -10.62 -1.03
C VAL A 426 10.90 -10.89 0.43
N THR A 427 9.90 -11.20 1.24
CA THR A 427 10.09 -11.39 2.68
C THR A 427 10.56 -12.81 2.96
N PRO A 428 11.77 -12.99 3.51
CA PRO A 428 12.27 -14.29 3.87
C PRO A 428 11.48 -14.88 5.05
N ILE A 429 11.30 -16.20 5.05
CA ILE A 429 10.72 -16.90 6.19
C ILE A 429 11.75 -16.95 7.31
N PRO A 430 11.48 -16.41 8.52
CA PRO A 430 12.48 -16.31 9.60
C PRO A 430 13.00 -17.69 10.02
N GLY A 431 14.33 -17.86 10.14
CA GLY A 431 14.99 -19.13 10.52
C GLY A 431 14.49 -19.73 11.83
N ALA A 432 14.08 -18.86 12.77
CA ALA A 432 13.57 -19.24 14.08
C ALA A 432 12.11 -19.75 14.08
N TRP A 433 11.38 -19.69 12.94
CA TRP A 433 10.01 -20.21 12.92
C TRP A 433 9.98 -21.72 13.06
N PRO A 434 9.03 -22.27 13.86
CA PRO A 434 8.76 -23.71 13.88
C PRO A 434 8.51 -24.26 12.48
N GLY A 435 8.94 -25.50 12.22
CA GLY A 435 8.82 -26.14 10.92
C GLY A 435 7.39 -26.12 10.36
N GLU A 436 6.40 -26.43 11.21
CA GLU A 436 4.98 -26.41 10.82
C GLU A 436 4.51 -25.02 10.35
N LYS A 437 4.91 -23.97 11.05
CA LYS A 437 4.55 -22.58 10.67
C LYS A 437 5.23 -22.17 9.37
N ALA A 438 6.50 -22.55 9.19
CA ALA A 438 7.23 -22.27 7.97
C ALA A 438 6.63 -23.03 6.78
N GLU A 439 6.24 -24.29 6.99
CA GLU A 439 5.61 -25.13 5.97
C GLU A 439 4.23 -24.60 5.57
N ALA A 440 3.40 -24.18 6.52
CA ALA A 440 2.12 -23.53 6.22
C ALA A 440 2.30 -22.28 5.36
N LYS A 441 3.35 -21.48 5.63
CA LYS A 441 3.70 -20.31 4.82
C LYS A 441 4.13 -20.70 3.40
N LEU A 442 4.93 -21.74 3.25
CA LEU A 442 5.38 -22.25 1.94
C LEU A 442 4.22 -22.83 1.14
N ARG A 443 3.29 -23.57 1.76
CA ARG A 443 2.08 -24.06 1.10
C ARG A 443 1.19 -22.93 0.60
N GLU A 444 1.02 -21.84 1.39
CA GLU A 444 0.27 -20.67 0.95
C GLU A 444 0.95 -20.00 -0.24
N TYR A 445 2.28 -19.87 -0.21
CA TYR A 445 3.08 -19.28 -1.28
C TYR A 445 3.83 -20.35 -2.08
N ASN A 446 3.05 -21.32 -2.56
CA ASN A 446 3.54 -22.38 -3.45
C ASN A 446 3.96 -21.82 -4.83
N ARG A 447 4.50 -22.70 -5.67
CA ARG A 447 5.00 -22.34 -7.01
C ARG A 447 3.99 -21.54 -7.83
N TYR A 448 2.73 -21.97 -7.87
CA TYR A 448 1.68 -21.32 -8.69
C TYR A 448 1.30 -19.94 -8.10
N LYS A 449 1.20 -19.85 -6.78
CA LYS A 449 0.91 -18.58 -6.11
C LYS A 449 2.05 -17.57 -6.24
N LEU A 450 3.32 -18.00 -6.17
CA LEU A 450 4.47 -17.11 -6.38
C LEU A 450 4.48 -16.55 -7.80
N LEU A 451 4.11 -17.35 -8.78
CA LEU A 451 3.98 -16.91 -10.16
C LEU A 451 2.86 -15.86 -10.32
N LEU A 452 1.66 -16.10 -9.75
CA LEU A 452 0.57 -15.12 -9.72
C LEU A 452 1.01 -13.83 -9.00
N LEU A 453 1.73 -13.95 -7.89
CA LEU A 453 2.28 -12.81 -7.17
C LEU A 453 3.26 -12.00 -8.03
N SER A 454 4.10 -12.66 -8.84
CA SER A 454 5.02 -12.00 -9.76
C SER A 454 4.28 -11.32 -10.92
N LEU A 455 3.16 -11.89 -11.39
CA LEU A 455 2.25 -11.23 -12.33
C LEU A 455 1.61 -9.97 -11.72
N HIS A 456 1.26 -10.01 -10.44
CA HIS A 456 0.65 -8.92 -9.70
C HIS A 456 1.62 -7.78 -9.42
N GLU A 457 2.75 -8.10 -8.76
CA GLU A 457 3.70 -7.09 -8.26
C GLU A 457 4.62 -6.55 -9.38
N ALA A 458 5.06 -7.43 -10.28
CA ALA A 458 6.04 -7.07 -11.31
C ALA A 458 5.36 -6.87 -12.68
N LEU A 459 5.41 -7.87 -13.53
CA LEU A 459 5.03 -7.81 -14.95
C LEU A 459 3.80 -8.70 -15.21
N PRO A 460 2.78 -8.23 -15.90
CA PRO A 460 2.50 -6.85 -16.31
C PRO A 460 1.75 -6.03 -15.26
N GLY A 461 1.79 -6.42 -13.98
CA GLY A 461 1.05 -5.83 -12.87
C GLY A 461 1.53 -4.43 -12.44
N HIS A 462 1.73 -4.25 -11.13
CA HIS A 462 2.02 -2.95 -10.52
C HIS A 462 3.24 -2.25 -11.12
N TYR A 463 4.36 -2.94 -11.28
CA TYR A 463 5.56 -2.32 -11.85
C TYR A 463 5.30 -1.75 -13.24
N THR A 464 4.68 -2.52 -14.13
CA THR A 464 4.36 -2.05 -15.49
C THR A 464 3.41 -0.85 -15.45
N GLN A 465 2.35 -0.91 -14.65
CA GLN A 465 1.38 0.17 -14.52
C GLN A 465 2.03 1.46 -14.02
N LEU A 466 2.93 1.37 -13.04
CA LEU A 466 3.64 2.53 -12.49
C LEU A 466 4.67 3.10 -13.47
N GLU A 467 5.32 2.26 -14.28
CA GLU A 467 6.17 2.72 -15.38
C GLU A 467 5.38 3.47 -16.47
N TYR A 468 4.12 3.06 -16.76
CA TYR A 468 3.23 3.86 -17.60
C TYR A 468 2.83 5.18 -16.92
N ALA A 469 2.50 5.15 -15.64
CA ALA A 469 2.17 6.36 -14.87
C ALA A 469 3.32 7.38 -14.88
N ASN A 470 4.58 6.90 -14.83
CA ASN A 470 5.77 7.74 -14.90
C ASN A 470 5.99 8.44 -16.26
N ARG A 471 5.20 8.11 -17.28
CA ARG A 471 5.21 8.76 -18.61
C ARG A 471 4.10 9.79 -18.81
N VAL A 472 3.19 9.91 -17.85
CA VAL A 472 2.07 10.88 -17.92
C VAL A 472 2.61 12.31 -18.03
N GLN A 473 2.02 13.10 -18.94
CA GLN A 473 2.38 14.50 -19.15
C GLN A 473 1.17 15.42 -18.90
N PRO A 474 1.39 16.64 -18.47
CA PRO A 474 2.65 17.23 -17.97
C PRO A 474 3.07 16.70 -16.60
N GLU A 475 4.27 17.07 -16.12
CA GLU A 475 4.87 16.57 -14.87
C GLU A 475 3.96 16.73 -13.64
N TRP A 476 3.29 17.87 -13.50
CA TRP A 476 2.37 18.07 -12.37
C TRP A 476 1.22 17.05 -12.37
N ARG A 477 0.71 16.67 -13.57
CA ARG A 477 -0.34 15.65 -13.72
C ARG A 477 0.19 14.25 -13.38
N ARG A 478 1.40 13.95 -13.84
CA ARG A 478 2.11 12.72 -13.45
C ARG A 478 2.19 12.60 -11.94
N LEU A 479 2.70 13.63 -11.27
CA LEU A 479 2.84 13.67 -9.83
C LEU A 479 1.48 13.54 -9.13
N LEU A 480 0.48 14.33 -9.54
CA LEU A 480 -0.88 14.28 -9.00
C LEU A 480 -1.49 12.88 -9.08
N ARG A 481 -1.46 12.25 -10.28
CA ARG A 481 -2.06 10.94 -10.53
C ARG A 481 -1.23 9.77 -9.97
N SER A 482 0.03 9.97 -9.65
CA SER A 482 0.85 8.98 -8.97
C SER A 482 0.65 9.03 -7.45
N VAL A 483 0.64 10.23 -6.85
CA VAL A 483 0.53 10.40 -5.40
C VAL A 483 -0.90 10.22 -4.90
N TYR A 484 -1.87 10.77 -5.64
CA TYR A 484 -3.30 10.74 -5.29
C TYR A 484 -4.12 9.88 -6.23
N GLY A 485 -3.47 8.90 -6.85
CA GLY A 485 -4.07 7.97 -7.79
C GLY A 485 -5.18 7.12 -7.19
N ASN A 486 -6.09 6.66 -8.04
CA ASN A 486 -7.22 5.82 -7.63
C ASN A 486 -6.77 4.39 -7.35
N ASN A 487 -6.90 3.92 -6.12
CA ASN A 487 -6.46 2.59 -5.71
C ASN A 487 -7.27 1.46 -6.36
N ALA A 488 -8.53 1.68 -6.74
CA ALA A 488 -9.28 0.68 -7.50
C ALA A 488 -8.72 0.51 -8.92
N TYR A 489 -8.19 1.58 -9.51
CA TYR A 489 -7.43 1.47 -10.76
C TYR A 489 -6.16 0.63 -10.56
N ILE A 490 -5.36 0.95 -9.54
CA ILE A 490 -4.04 0.36 -9.31
C ILE A 490 -4.15 -1.13 -8.94
N GLU A 491 -4.90 -1.46 -7.90
CA GLU A 491 -5.07 -2.84 -7.43
C GLU A 491 -5.91 -3.67 -8.41
N GLY A 492 -6.92 -3.04 -9.00
CA GLY A 492 -7.75 -3.68 -10.00
C GLY A 492 -6.99 -4.04 -11.27
N TRP A 493 -6.05 -3.19 -11.70
CA TRP A 493 -5.16 -3.49 -12.82
C TRP A 493 -4.32 -4.73 -12.55
N ALA A 494 -3.68 -4.83 -11.39
CA ALA A 494 -2.82 -5.97 -11.06
C ALA A 494 -3.61 -7.29 -11.07
N GLN A 495 -4.83 -7.33 -10.49
CA GLN A 495 -5.71 -8.50 -10.55
C GLN A 495 -6.17 -8.82 -11.98
N TYR A 496 -6.52 -7.82 -12.75
CA TYR A 496 -6.90 -7.95 -14.15
C TYR A 496 -5.73 -8.43 -15.02
N ALA A 497 -4.51 -8.00 -14.71
CA ALA A 497 -3.29 -8.43 -15.40
C ALA A 497 -3.01 -9.93 -15.17
N GLU A 498 -3.14 -10.43 -13.94
CA GLU A 498 -3.04 -11.87 -13.64
C GLU A 498 -4.03 -12.67 -14.51
N GLU A 499 -5.31 -12.27 -14.51
CA GLU A 499 -6.35 -12.93 -15.31
C GLU A 499 -6.03 -12.88 -16.80
N THR A 500 -5.65 -11.72 -17.32
CA THR A 500 -5.36 -11.55 -18.74
C THR A 500 -4.20 -12.43 -19.20
N MET A 501 -3.14 -12.55 -18.40
CA MET A 501 -2.01 -13.43 -18.72
C MET A 501 -2.45 -14.89 -18.86
N LEU A 502 -3.25 -15.39 -17.92
CA LEU A 502 -3.79 -16.74 -18.00
C LEU A 502 -4.72 -16.94 -19.20
N GLU A 503 -5.59 -15.97 -19.51
CA GLU A 503 -6.46 -16.00 -20.70
C GLU A 503 -5.67 -16.01 -22.03
N GLN A 504 -4.48 -15.39 -22.05
CA GLN A 504 -3.60 -15.38 -23.21
C GLN A 504 -2.73 -16.64 -23.31
N GLY A 505 -2.93 -17.61 -22.44
CA GLY A 505 -2.26 -18.92 -22.48
C GLY A 505 -0.95 -19.01 -21.71
N PHE A 506 -0.63 -18.04 -20.84
CA PHE A 506 0.51 -18.16 -19.96
C PHE A 506 0.37 -19.43 -19.08
N HIS A 507 1.42 -20.23 -18.96
CA HIS A 507 1.40 -21.52 -18.29
C HIS A 507 0.37 -22.52 -18.85
N ASP A 508 0.37 -22.68 -20.18
CA ASP A 508 -0.53 -23.56 -20.94
C ASP A 508 -2.03 -23.27 -20.79
N GLY A 509 -2.41 -22.13 -20.16
CA GLY A 509 -3.80 -21.64 -20.02
C GLY A 509 -4.84 -22.62 -19.48
N GLY A 510 -4.47 -23.91 -19.39
CA GLY A 510 -5.32 -25.03 -19.03
C GLY A 510 -4.79 -25.88 -17.89
N ASP A 511 -3.65 -25.57 -17.25
CA ASP A 511 -3.21 -26.31 -16.05
C ASP A 511 -4.24 -26.14 -14.93
N PRO A 512 -4.99 -27.19 -14.56
CA PRO A 512 -6.02 -27.10 -13.55
C PRO A 512 -5.49 -26.70 -12.17
N ARG A 513 -4.19 -26.90 -11.89
CA ARG A 513 -3.53 -26.48 -10.64
C ARG A 513 -3.38 -24.97 -10.61
N MET A 514 -2.96 -24.37 -11.72
CA MET A 514 -2.88 -22.91 -11.87
C MET A 514 -4.29 -22.29 -11.80
N ALA A 515 -5.26 -22.85 -12.53
CA ALA A 515 -6.63 -22.40 -12.52
C ALA A 515 -7.23 -22.45 -11.10
N LEU A 516 -7.02 -23.54 -10.35
CA LEU A 516 -7.51 -23.69 -8.98
C LEU A 516 -6.82 -22.70 -8.02
N THR A 517 -5.52 -22.46 -8.19
CA THR A 517 -4.79 -21.45 -7.40
C THR A 517 -5.31 -20.05 -7.70
N PHE A 518 -5.56 -19.70 -8.96
CA PHE A 518 -6.14 -18.42 -9.33
C PHE A 518 -7.55 -18.24 -8.76
N ARG A 519 -8.40 -19.27 -8.75
CA ARG A 519 -9.72 -19.22 -8.09
C ARG A 519 -9.61 -19.04 -6.57
N LYS A 520 -8.60 -19.61 -5.92
CA LYS A 520 -8.32 -19.34 -4.51
C LYS A 520 -7.97 -17.86 -4.28
N GLU A 521 -7.20 -17.24 -5.19
CA GLU A 521 -6.92 -15.80 -5.13
C GLU A 521 -8.18 -14.96 -5.38
N GLU A 522 -9.05 -15.36 -6.31
CA GLU A 522 -10.35 -14.72 -6.48
C GLU A 522 -11.17 -14.75 -5.19
N LEU A 523 -11.24 -15.89 -4.48
CA LEU A 523 -11.88 -15.97 -3.15
C LEU A 523 -11.23 -15.03 -2.12
N ARG A 524 -9.91 -14.88 -2.15
CA ARG A 524 -9.18 -13.97 -1.27
C ARG A 524 -9.56 -12.50 -1.52
N VAL A 525 -9.72 -12.11 -2.78
CA VAL A 525 -10.15 -10.77 -3.19
C VAL A 525 -11.60 -10.50 -2.78
N LEU A 526 -12.48 -11.47 -2.96
CA LEU A 526 -13.88 -11.41 -2.51
C LEU A 526 -13.97 -11.28 -0.99
N ALA A 527 -13.20 -12.10 -0.25
CA ALA A 527 -13.12 -12.03 1.20
C ALA A 527 -12.65 -10.65 1.68
N ASN A 528 -11.69 -10.01 1.00
CA ASN A 528 -11.24 -8.66 1.34
C ASN A 528 -12.39 -7.65 1.33
N ALA A 529 -13.26 -7.67 0.31
CA ALA A 529 -14.41 -6.78 0.22
C ALA A 529 -15.44 -7.06 1.33
N ILE A 530 -15.72 -8.35 1.60
CA ILE A 530 -16.66 -8.77 2.64
C ILE A 530 -16.15 -8.35 4.03
N LEU A 531 -14.87 -8.60 4.33
CA LEU A 531 -14.24 -8.28 5.60
C LEU A 531 -14.34 -6.78 5.90
N ASP A 532 -13.89 -5.94 4.96
CA ASP A 532 -13.85 -4.49 5.18
C ASP A 532 -15.25 -3.92 5.46
N VAL A 533 -16.23 -4.25 4.62
CA VAL A 533 -17.60 -3.76 4.81
C VAL A 533 -18.20 -4.29 6.11
N LYS A 534 -18.14 -5.60 6.37
CA LYS A 534 -18.79 -6.20 7.55
C LYS A 534 -18.12 -5.81 8.86
N LEU A 535 -16.79 -5.76 8.90
CA LEU A 535 -16.04 -5.38 10.09
C LEU A 535 -16.33 -3.93 10.49
N HIS A 536 -16.36 -3.01 9.52
CA HIS A 536 -16.56 -1.58 9.81
C HIS A 536 -18.02 -1.17 9.98
N THR A 537 -18.98 -1.92 9.43
CA THR A 537 -20.38 -1.45 9.36
C THR A 537 -21.42 -2.39 10.00
N LEU A 538 -21.13 -3.69 10.10
CA LEU A 538 -22.11 -4.71 10.53
C LEU A 538 -21.66 -5.46 11.79
N GLY A 539 -20.56 -5.06 12.42
CA GLY A 539 -20.11 -5.65 13.69
C GLY A 539 -19.59 -7.09 13.58
N MET A 540 -19.12 -7.52 12.41
CA MET A 540 -18.51 -8.84 12.21
C MET A 540 -17.46 -9.12 13.29
N THR A 541 -17.54 -10.29 13.91
CA THR A 541 -16.61 -10.74 14.94
C THR A 541 -15.31 -11.30 14.34
N ASP A 542 -14.26 -11.38 15.15
CA ASP A 542 -13.00 -11.99 14.75
C ASP A 542 -13.17 -13.44 14.30
N GLN A 543 -14.02 -14.21 15.01
CA GLN A 543 -14.25 -15.61 14.68
C GLN A 543 -14.98 -15.76 13.35
N GLU A 544 -16.00 -14.93 13.08
CA GLU A 544 -16.70 -14.94 11.78
C GLU A 544 -15.76 -14.56 10.64
N ALA A 545 -14.87 -13.59 10.88
CA ALA A 545 -13.86 -13.19 9.90
C ALA A 545 -12.83 -14.32 9.61
N LEU A 546 -12.36 -15.00 10.66
CA LEU A 546 -11.46 -16.15 10.51
C LEU A 546 -12.16 -17.33 9.84
N ASP A 547 -13.43 -17.59 10.18
CA ASP A 547 -14.22 -18.65 9.56
C ASP A 547 -14.42 -18.40 8.06
N LEU A 548 -14.76 -17.18 7.66
CA LEU A 548 -14.82 -16.78 6.25
C LEU A 548 -13.49 -17.05 5.53
N MET A 549 -12.38 -16.63 6.11
CA MET A 549 -11.08 -16.77 5.46
C MET A 549 -10.60 -18.22 5.41
N ILE A 550 -10.71 -18.96 6.50
CA ILE A 550 -10.18 -20.31 6.60
C ILE A 550 -11.13 -21.35 6.00
N LYS A 551 -12.43 -21.30 6.32
CA LYS A 551 -13.39 -22.32 5.91
C LYS A 551 -13.95 -22.06 4.51
N ASP A 552 -14.32 -20.80 4.23
CA ASP A 552 -15.02 -20.47 2.98
C ASP A 552 -14.08 -20.09 1.85
N THR A 553 -12.90 -19.50 2.18
CA THR A 553 -11.94 -19.04 1.17
C THR A 553 -10.57 -19.72 1.23
N PHE A 554 -10.46 -20.83 1.97
CA PHE A 554 -9.34 -21.78 1.99
C PHE A 554 -7.96 -21.16 2.32
N GLN A 555 -7.92 -20.02 3.00
CA GLN A 555 -6.66 -19.42 3.42
C GLN A 555 -6.02 -20.22 4.56
N GLU A 556 -4.70 -20.22 4.61
CA GLU A 556 -3.95 -20.79 5.74
C GLU A 556 -4.16 -19.94 7.00
N LYS A 557 -4.26 -20.59 8.16
CA LYS A 557 -4.57 -19.91 9.43
C LYS A 557 -3.63 -18.74 9.75
N PRO A 558 -2.30 -18.86 9.63
CA PRO A 558 -1.40 -17.73 9.91
C PRO A 558 -1.62 -16.54 8.97
N GLU A 559 -1.99 -16.81 7.72
CA GLU A 559 -2.31 -15.75 6.74
C GLU A 559 -3.63 -15.06 7.08
N ALA A 560 -4.66 -15.82 7.46
CA ALA A 560 -5.95 -15.31 7.88
C ALA A 560 -5.84 -14.41 9.14
N GLU A 561 -5.05 -14.83 10.13
CA GLU A 561 -4.78 -14.03 11.34
C GLU A 561 -4.08 -12.70 11.00
N GLY A 562 -3.06 -12.73 10.15
CA GLY A 562 -2.37 -11.52 9.66
C GLY A 562 -3.30 -10.60 8.88
N LYS A 563 -4.16 -11.16 8.03
CA LYS A 563 -5.16 -10.41 7.26
C LYS A 563 -6.23 -9.77 8.15
N LEU A 564 -6.72 -10.48 9.14
CA LEU A 564 -7.68 -9.92 10.12
C LEU A 564 -7.07 -8.71 10.84
N ARG A 565 -5.80 -8.82 11.25
CA ARG A 565 -5.08 -7.71 11.86
C ARG A 565 -5.02 -6.51 10.91
N ARG A 566 -4.60 -6.71 9.65
CA ARG A 566 -4.54 -5.66 8.63
C ARG A 566 -5.92 -5.04 8.37
N ALA A 567 -6.97 -5.84 8.30
CA ALA A 567 -8.34 -5.37 8.06
C ALA A 567 -8.87 -4.44 9.16
N LYS A 568 -8.35 -4.54 10.39
CA LYS A 568 -8.67 -3.65 11.50
C LYS A 568 -7.88 -2.34 11.47
N LEU A 569 -6.72 -2.32 10.81
CA LEU A 569 -5.83 -1.15 10.72
C LEU A 569 -6.21 -0.20 9.58
N SER A 570 -6.97 -0.67 8.60
CA SER A 570 -7.37 0.11 7.43
C SER A 570 -8.88 0.07 7.23
N SER A 571 -9.40 0.98 6.42
CA SER A 571 -10.81 0.97 6.00
C SER A 571 -10.92 1.47 4.56
N THR A 572 -11.84 0.90 3.78
CA THR A 572 -12.09 1.19 2.36
C THR A 572 -10.97 0.76 1.40
N GLN A 573 -9.83 0.30 1.90
CA GLN A 573 -8.71 -0.15 1.07
C GLN A 573 -8.92 -1.58 0.54
N LEU A 574 -9.35 -2.51 1.38
CA LEU A 574 -9.49 -3.91 0.99
C LEU A 574 -10.51 -4.16 -0.15
N PRO A 575 -11.62 -3.41 -0.27
CA PRO A 575 -12.52 -3.57 -1.42
C PRO A 575 -11.95 -3.13 -2.76
N THR A 576 -10.84 -2.36 -2.78
CA THR A 576 -10.26 -1.84 -4.04
C THR A 576 -9.85 -2.93 -5.02
N TYR A 577 -9.36 -4.05 -4.53
CA TYR A 577 -9.01 -5.23 -5.33
C TYR A 577 -10.23 -5.72 -6.13
N PHE A 578 -11.32 -5.98 -5.44
CA PHE A 578 -12.55 -6.50 -6.05
C PHE A 578 -13.23 -5.48 -6.95
N VAL A 579 -13.51 -4.28 -6.43
CA VAL A 579 -14.19 -3.21 -7.17
C VAL A 579 -13.40 -2.83 -8.42
N GLY A 580 -12.09 -2.67 -8.28
CA GLY A 580 -11.20 -2.32 -9.38
C GLY A 580 -11.14 -3.41 -10.44
N TRP A 581 -10.94 -4.66 -10.04
CA TRP A 581 -10.89 -5.80 -10.97
C TRP A 581 -12.19 -5.93 -11.78
N GLN A 582 -13.35 -5.84 -11.12
CA GLN A 582 -14.63 -5.85 -11.82
C GLN A 582 -14.79 -4.66 -12.77
N ALA A 583 -14.30 -3.48 -12.40
CA ALA A 583 -14.34 -2.31 -13.26
C ALA A 583 -13.45 -2.48 -14.51
N TRP A 584 -12.25 -3.05 -14.37
CA TRP A 584 -11.36 -3.37 -15.50
C TRP A 584 -11.97 -4.40 -16.44
N ARG A 585 -12.56 -5.48 -15.91
CA ARG A 585 -13.29 -6.48 -16.70
C ARG A 585 -14.45 -5.85 -17.50
N ARG A 586 -15.24 -4.99 -16.85
CA ARG A 586 -16.34 -4.28 -17.51
C ARG A 586 -15.83 -3.36 -18.61
N LEU A 587 -14.79 -2.57 -18.32
CA LEU A 587 -14.20 -1.64 -19.28
C LEU A 587 -13.70 -2.36 -20.54
N ARG A 588 -12.97 -3.47 -20.39
CA ARG A 588 -12.50 -4.29 -21.52
C ARG A 588 -13.65 -4.83 -22.35
N ARG A 589 -14.69 -5.39 -21.72
CA ARG A 589 -15.88 -5.89 -22.41
C ARG A 589 -16.58 -4.79 -23.23
N ASP A 590 -16.74 -3.62 -22.61
CA ASP A 590 -17.37 -2.47 -23.26
C ASP A 590 -16.53 -2.01 -24.48
N ALA A 591 -15.20 -1.96 -24.35
CA ALA A 591 -14.29 -1.61 -25.43
C ALA A 591 -14.30 -2.66 -26.56
N GLN A 592 -14.36 -3.95 -26.22
CA GLN A 592 -14.52 -5.03 -27.21
C GLN A 592 -15.86 -4.92 -27.97
N ALA A 593 -16.93 -4.64 -27.24
CA ALA A 593 -18.25 -4.48 -27.85
C ALA A 593 -18.33 -3.25 -28.78
N GLU A 594 -17.71 -2.14 -28.39
CA GLU A 594 -17.70 -0.90 -29.17
C GLU A 594 -16.81 -1.03 -30.40
N ARG A 595 -15.61 -1.60 -30.27
CA ARG A 595 -14.61 -1.67 -31.36
C ARG A 595 -14.81 -2.88 -32.29
N GLY A 596 -15.52 -3.91 -31.83
CA GLY A 596 -15.79 -5.12 -32.62
C GLY A 596 -14.52 -5.77 -33.17
N ALA A 597 -14.47 -6.01 -34.47
CA ALA A 597 -13.30 -6.61 -35.13
C ALA A 597 -12.04 -5.71 -35.15
N ALA A 598 -12.18 -4.42 -34.84
CA ALA A 598 -11.04 -3.49 -34.72
C ALA A 598 -10.43 -3.45 -33.29
N PHE A 599 -10.94 -4.26 -32.36
CA PHE A 599 -10.36 -4.35 -31.02
C PHE A 599 -8.98 -5.03 -31.07
N ASP A 600 -7.97 -4.31 -30.63
CA ASP A 600 -6.61 -4.81 -30.42
C ASP A 600 -6.25 -4.70 -28.94
N LEU A 601 -5.86 -5.82 -28.33
CA LEU A 601 -5.61 -5.91 -26.88
C LEU A 601 -4.43 -5.03 -26.44
N ARG A 602 -3.35 -5.03 -27.22
CA ARG A 602 -2.16 -4.21 -26.94
C ARG A 602 -2.49 -2.72 -27.00
N ALA A 603 -3.12 -2.29 -28.10
CA ALA A 603 -3.49 -0.89 -28.26
C ALA A 603 -4.48 -0.43 -27.17
N TYR A 604 -5.39 -1.32 -26.74
CA TYR A 604 -6.30 -1.04 -25.64
C TYR A 604 -5.56 -0.86 -24.32
N HIS A 605 -4.63 -1.76 -23.97
CA HIS A 605 -3.86 -1.65 -22.73
C HIS A 605 -2.95 -0.42 -22.72
N ASP A 606 -2.27 -0.16 -23.82
CA ASP A 606 -1.40 1.02 -23.96
C ASP A 606 -2.20 2.32 -23.80
N GLU A 607 -3.42 2.38 -24.39
CA GLU A 607 -4.31 3.52 -24.23
C GLU A 607 -4.74 3.72 -22.78
N VAL A 608 -5.31 2.69 -22.14
CA VAL A 608 -5.87 2.83 -20.78
C VAL A 608 -4.81 3.12 -19.74
N LEU A 609 -3.61 2.56 -19.85
CA LEU A 609 -2.49 2.81 -18.95
C LEU A 609 -1.88 4.20 -19.14
N SER A 610 -1.96 4.78 -20.35
CA SER A 610 -1.40 6.10 -20.64
C SER A 610 -2.06 7.25 -19.85
N TYR A 611 -3.27 7.04 -19.34
CA TYR A 611 -3.98 8.04 -18.53
C TYR A 611 -3.47 8.14 -17.08
N GLY A 612 -2.69 7.14 -16.60
CA GLY A 612 -2.32 7.04 -15.19
C GLY A 612 -3.51 6.65 -14.30
N ALA A 613 -3.29 6.62 -12.99
CA ALA A 613 -4.26 6.08 -12.02
C ALA A 613 -5.43 7.04 -11.75
N ILE A 614 -6.37 7.15 -12.69
CA ILE A 614 -7.60 7.95 -12.58
C ILE A 614 -8.80 7.09 -12.13
N PRO A 615 -9.90 7.69 -11.61
CA PRO A 615 -11.11 6.96 -11.26
C PRO A 615 -11.66 6.13 -12.43
N MET A 616 -12.13 4.91 -12.16
CA MET A 616 -12.55 3.96 -13.18
C MET A 616 -13.71 4.47 -14.06
N GLY A 617 -14.67 5.19 -13.46
CA GLY A 617 -15.74 5.83 -14.20
C GLY A 617 -15.26 6.95 -15.15
N ALA A 618 -14.22 7.67 -14.75
CA ALA A 618 -13.57 8.66 -15.60
C ALA A 618 -12.80 7.99 -16.75
N LEU A 619 -12.05 6.93 -16.46
CA LEU A 619 -11.35 6.14 -17.48
C LEU A 619 -12.33 5.59 -18.52
N ARG A 620 -13.48 5.06 -18.06
CA ARG A 620 -14.52 4.56 -18.97
C ARG A 620 -15.04 5.64 -19.93
N ARG A 621 -15.29 6.86 -19.45
CA ARG A 621 -15.73 7.97 -20.32
C ARG A 621 -14.70 8.37 -21.37
N LEU A 622 -13.40 8.24 -21.07
CA LEU A 622 -12.33 8.55 -22.03
C LEU A 622 -12.20 7.48 -23.11
N VAL A 623 -12.38 6.22 -22.76
CA VAL A 623 -12.11 5.05 -23.62
C VAL A 623 -13.33 4.67 -24.46
N ILE A 624 -14.54 4.77 -23.89
CA ILE A 624 -15.81 4.41 -24.54
C ILE A 624 -16.47 5.67 -25.09
N LYS A 625 -16.41 5.85 -26.41
CA LYS A 625 -16.90 7.06 -27.11
C LYS A 625 -18.38 6.97 -27.51
N GLY A 626 -18.91 5.75 -27.70
CA GLY A 626 -20.32 5.51 -28.00
C GLY A 626 -21.19 5.66 -26.76
N THR A 627 -22.33 6.34 -26.87
CA THR A 627 -23.40 6.26 -25.88
C THR A 627 -23.94 4.83 -25.82
N VAL A 628 -23.37 3.98 -25.02
CA VAL A 628 -24.10 2.80 -24.53
C VAL A 628 -25.17 3.37 -23.61
N ALA A 629 -26.35 3.61 -24.18
CA ALA A 629 -27.54 3.93 -23.40
C ALA A 629 -27.58 2.92 -22.26
N SER A 630 -27.65 3.43 -21.04
CA SER A 630 -27.89 2.66 -19.82
C SER A 630 -29.07 1.71 -20.13
N ARG A 631 -28.81 0.44 -20.37
CA ARG A 631 -29.80 -0.61 -20.15
C ARG A 631 -29.92 -0.74 -18.64
N ALA A 632 -30.68 0.20 -18.07
CA ALA A 632 -31.37 -0.08 -16.81
C ALA A 632 -32.07 -1.44 -16.99
N ALA A 633 -31.88 -2.31 -16.01
CA ALA A 633 -32.56 -3.59 -15.94
C ALA A 633 -34.05 -3.35 -16.20
N ALA A 634 -34.56 -3.85 -17.33
CA ALA A 634 -35.99 -3.98 -17.52
C ALA A 634 -36.51 -4.96 -16.45
N PRO A 635 -37.59 -4.62 -15.74
CA PRO A 635 -38.23 -5.58 -14.87
C PRO A 635 -38.70 -6.74 -15.74
N GLY A 636 -38.35 -7.97 -15.32
CA GLY A 636 -38.77 -9.18 -16.02
C GLY A 636 -40.28 -9.21 -16.14
N ASP A 637 -40.77 -9.22 -17.36
CA ASP A 637 -42.14 -9.63 -17.67
C ASP A 637 -42.28 -11.11 -17.35
N GLY A 638 -43.21 -11.38 -16.45
CA GLY A 638 -43.62 -12.72 -16.09
C GLY A 638 -44.29 -13.42 -17.28
N GLY A 639 -44.00 -14.68 -17.44
CA GLY A 639 -44.64 -15.66 -18.29
C GLY A 639 -44.16 -17.05 -17.90
#